data_6f8b4c531534e6ed8a9b8c6005b540e0
#
_entry.id   6f8b4c531534e6ed8a9b8c6005b540e0
#
_cell.length_a   1.000
_cell.length_b   1.000
_cell.length_c   1.000
_cell.angle_alpha   90.00
_cell.angle_beta   90.00
_cell.angle_gamma   90.00
#
_symmetry.space_group_name_H-M   'P 1'
#
loop_
_entity.id
_entity.type
_entity.pdbx_description
1 polymer ?
#
loop_
_entity_poly.entity_id
_entity_poly.type
_entity_poly.pdbx_seq_one_letter_code
_entity_poly.pdbx_strand_id
1 'polypeptide(L)'
;MEVSNKRFKREIKVGAAYYPEILRNDAVIDDDLSKMKELGIKVVRMGEFAWSTIEKREGEYDLSFFRHVMDKLYEAEIDVIFCTPSPTPPKWLIDKYSETLAVKENGERKQFGARNDYCKSSPAYREKVGMISHKIARELSNHPALIAWQVNNEISPREKCFCSYCKKGFSNFLKEKYGDIGALNAAWGTNRWSLNYRDFDDVIPPKSDVWNHPSLSLEWERFHSKNNAEFINEEIKAIKEYSNLPVGTDMMPILDQNYYQTNEHTDVVMFNHYEQNSFLMYPSFWYDYLRPIKDTPFWVTETQVNWNGAHYPEFGYRTENNCYINTWLAVAKGAEVNIYWHWREHFAGQELYHGAVLSSSGRFCYNAYEIKKAVDDFHKCRKLLSNTRVKSDIAMHFSTTAYRSFNVVQPFKGLNYLELLYDRYHKAFRHYNIDLIDTQRDLTDYKTVISPFLSCVDENGLKERMIEFVKNGGTWIVGPMSDILKDNATKYTNAPYGFLEEFAGIYTKIQIPMDTDIIKAEWKDGIELSVEKSFDGYVLTGAESLAEYTSSYLKGLAVITQKKVGKGKVIVIGSVINGEDVVRLVGEKPILKASENVELVQREDYIIALEIENKQGNIDLQGTYRDILTERSYSGHITLEAFSVMVLKKE
;
A
#
# COMPACT_ATOMS: atom_id res chain seq x y z
N MET A 1 16.85 -16.24 -27.29
CA MET A 1 17.99 -15.32 -27.21
C MET A 1 18.03 -14.78 -25.82
N GLU A 2 18.95 -15.28 -25.00
CA GLU A 2 19.23 -14.75 -23.67
C GLU A 2 19.86 -13.36 -23.83
N VAL A 3 19.03 -12.32 -23.84
CA VAL A 3 19.51 -10.95 -23.62
C VAL A 3 19.84 -10.85 -22.15
N SER A 4 21.13 -10.85 -21.89
CA SER A 4 21.75 -10.94 -20.59
C SER A 4 21.12 -9.97 -19.57
N ASN A 5 20.48 -10.55 -18.57
CA ASN A 5 20.07 -9.94 -17.29
C ASN A 5 21.28 -9.36 -16.48
N LYS A 6 22.35 -8.92 -17.14
CA LYS A 6 23.55 -8.34 -16.51
C LYS A 6 23.34 -6.92 -15.96
N ARG A 7 22.22 -6.25 -16.31
CA ARG A 7 21.94 -4.86 -15.87
C ARG A 7 21.27 -4.75 -14.51
N PHE A 8 20.54 -5.75 -14.07
CA PHE A 8 19.98 -5.81 -12.72
C PHE A 8 20.91 -6.56 -11.77
N LYS A 9 22.05 -5.96 -11.43
CA LYS A 9 22.67 -6.32 -10.16
C LYS A 9 21.74 -5.82 -9.07
N ARG A 10 21.29 -6.70 -8.19
CA ARG A 10 20.53 -6.33 -6.97
C ARG A 10 21.39 -5.43 -6.11
N GLU A 11 21.28 -4.14 -6.34
CA GLU A 11 21.96 -3.08 -5.62
C GLU A 11 20.92 -2.05 -5.19
N ILE A 12 20.96 -1.67 -3.92
CA ILE A 12 20.09 -0.60 -3.43
C ILE A 12 20.42 0.68 -4.18
N LYS A 13 19.42 1.28 -4.79
CA LYS A 13 19.53 2.53 -5.53
C LYS A 13 18.78 3.63 -4.82
N VAL A 14 19.48 4.72 -4.56
CA VAL A 14 18.88 5.95 -4.04
C VAL A 14 18.81 6.97 -5.17
N GLY A 15 17.69 7.65 -5.30
CA GLY A 15 17.40 8.53 -6.41
C GLY A 15 16.53 9.72 -6.09
N ALA A 16 16.19 10.49 -7.13
CA ALA A 16 15.24 11.59 -7.04
C ALA A 16 14.38 11.71 -8.30
N ALA A 17 13.16 12.22 -8.16
CA ALA A 17 12.36 12.67 -9.29
C ALA A 17 13.04 13.90 -9.91
N TYR A 18 13.20 13.90 -11.23
CA TYR A 18 13.98 14.88 -11.96
C TYR A 18 13.20 15.47 -13.14
N TYR A 19 13.05 16.78 -13.15
CA TYR A 19 12.26 17.54 -14.12
C TYR A 19 13.12 18.52 -14.94
N PRO A 20 14.09 18.03 -15.75
CA PRO A 20 15.00 18.90 -16.52
C PRO A 20 14.28 19.73 -17.58
N GLU A 21 13.10 19.30 -18.01
CA GLU A 21 12.26 20.00 -18.99
C GLU A 21 11.72 21.35 -18.51
N ILE A 22 11.70 21.59 -17.19
CA ILE A 22 11.24 22.85 -16.61
C ILE A 22 12.20 24.00 -16.90
N LEU A 23 13.52 23.76 -16.80
CA LEU A 23 14.55 24.81 -17.01
C LEU A 23 15.20 24.74 -18.39
N ARG A 24 15.36 23.53 -18.97
CA ARG A 24 15.98 23.28 -20.29
C ARG A 24 17.31 24.00 -20.51
N ASN A 25 18.21 23.91 -19.55
CA ASN A 25 19.50 24.59 -19.55
C ASN A 25 20.62 23.59 -19.25
N ASP A 26 21.51 23.36 -20.19
CA ASP A 26 22.60 22.39 -20.07
C ASP A 26 23.53 22.67 -18.90
N ALA A 27 23.83 23.95 -18.61
CA ALA A 27 24.68 24.30 -17.46
C ALA A 27 23.99 23.94 -16.13
N VAL A 28 22.67 24.04 -16.05
CA VAL A 28 21.91 23.61 -14.87
C VAL A 28 21.90 22.08 -14.78
N ILE A 29 21.71 21.37 -15.90
CA ILE A 29 21.77 19.92 -15.95
C ILE A 29 23.13 19.41 -15.49
N ASP A 30 24.25 20.01 -15.97
CA ASP A 30 25.60 19.63 -15.60
C ASP A 30 25.89 19.87 -14.10
N ASP A 31 25.40 20.98 -13.55
CA ASP A 31 25.47 21.27 -12.12
C ASP A 31 24.68 20.25 -11.30
N ASP A 32 23.45 19.90 -11.74
CA ASP A 32 22.62 18.89 -11.11
C ASP A 32 23.30 17.52 -11.10
N LEU A 33 23.85 17.07 -12.22
CA LEU A 33 24.56 15.80 -12.32
C LEU A 33 25.80 15.73 -11.42
N SER A 34 26.56 16.84 -11.34
CA SER A 34 27.70 16.96 -10.43
C SER A 34 27.27 16.75 -8.96
N LYS A 35 26.19 17.40 -8.54
CA LYS A 35 25.66 17.31 -7.17
C LYS A 35 25.00 15.95 -6.88
N MET A 36 24.33 15.34 -7.89
CA MET A 36 23.83 13.98 -7.77
C MET A 36 24.97 12.99 -7.48
N LYS A 37 26.09 13.11 -8.18
CA LYS A 37 27.29 12.29 -7.94
C LYS A 37 27.85 12.53 -6.52
N GLU A 38 27.89 13.77 -6.05
CA GLU A 38 28.36 14.12 -4.70
C GLU A 38 27.55 13.41 -3.61
N LEU A 39 26.22 13.33 -3.78
CA LEU A 39 25.33 12.65 -2.82
C LEU A 39 25.25 11.12 -3.05
N GLY A 40 25.81 10.60 -4.13
CA GLY A 40 25.75 9.18 -4.48
C GLY A 40 24.42 8.75 -5.09
N ILE A 41 23.66 9.66 -5.67
CA ILE A 41 22.42 9.36 -6.43
C ILE A 41 22.78 8.46 -7.63
N LYS A 42 22.02 7.37 -7.81
CA LYS A 42 22.25 6.36 -8.83
C LYS A 42 21.08 6.14 -9.77
N VAL A 43 19.95 6.75 -9.50
CA VAL A 43 18.77 6.64 -10.36
C VAL A 43 17.95 7.93 -10.32
N VAL A 44 17.37 8.30 -11.47
CA VAL A 44 16.36 9.37 -11.53
C VAL A 44 15.07 8.84 -12.14
N ARG A 45 13.95 9.40 -11.70
CA ARG A 45 12.62 9.20 -12.27
C ARG A 45 12.21 10.47 -13.02
N MET A 46 11.77 10.37 -14.27
CA MET A 46 11.48 11.53 -15.11
C MET A 46 10.39 11.27 -16.15
N GLY A 47 9.71 12.32 -16.59
CA GLY A 47 8.81 12.30 -17.74
C GLY A 47 7.32 12.20 -17.43
N GLU A 48 6.87 11.96 -16.18
CA GLU A 48 5.48 11.70 -15.81
C GLU A 48 4.50 12.86 -16.11
N PHE A 49 4.99 14.08 -16.27
CA PHE A 49 4.17 15.26 -16.55
C PHE A 49 4.52 15.94 -17.87
N ALA A 50 5.29 15.28 -18.73
CA ALA A 50 5.93 15.89 -19.88
C ALA A 50 5.13 15.76 -21.19
N TRP A 51 3.82 15.42 -21.20
CA TRP A 51 3.10 15.17 -22.45
C TRP A 51 3.17 16.34 -23.43
N SER A 52 2.87 17.56 -22.98
CA SER A 52 2.94 18.76 -23.85
C SER A 52 4.37 19.09 -24.34
N THR A 53 5.40 18.59 -23.65
CA THR A 53 6.79 18.69 -24.06
C THR A 53 7.12 17.70 -25.17
N ILE A 54 6.61 16.46 -25.03
CA ILE A 54 6.85 15.35 -25.98
C ILE A 54 5.97 15.50 -27.24
N GLU A 55 4.71 15.91 -27.06
CA GLU A 55 3.73 16.03 -28.15
C GLU A 55 3.07 17.41 -28.11
N LYS A 56 3.69 18.41 -28.80
CA LYS A 56 3.22 19.79 -28.82
C LYS A 56 1.89 19.96 -29.56
N ARG A 57 1.68 19.14 -30.60
CA ARG A 57 0.45 19.02 -31.38
C ARG A 57 0.21 17.56 -31.67
N GLU A 58 -1.02 17.19 -31.91
CA GLU A 58 -1.41 15.81 -32.16
C GLU A 58 -0.55 15.18 -33.30
N GLY A 59 0.15 14.10 -32.94
CA GLY A 59 1.03 13.36 -33.84
C GLY A 59 2.43 13.95 -34.03
N GLU A 60 2.73 15.14 -33.52
CA GLU A 60 4.04 15.78 -33.61
C GLU A 60 4.89 15.47 -32.35
N TYR A 61 5.56 14.32 -32.35
CA TYR A 61 6.37 13.86 -31.22
C TYR A 61 7.83 14.30 -31.31
N ASP A 62 8.37 14.80 -30.20
CA ASP A 62 9.78 15.19 -30.09
C ASP A 62 10.35 14.71 -28.75
N LEU A 63 11.19 13.67 -28.78
CA LEU A 63 11.90 13.10 -27.65
C LEU A 63 13.37 13.46 -27.60
N SER A 64 13.83 14.34 -28.50
CA SER A 64 15.25 14.70 -28.63
C SER A 64 15.84 15.28 -27.37
N PHE A 65 15.09 16.14 -26.67
CA PHE A 65 15.50 16.70 -25.38
C PHE A 65 15.72 15.61 -24.31
N PHE A 66 14.77 14.71 -24.15
CA PHE A 66 14.89 13.63 -23.17
C PHE A 66 16.01 12.67 -23.50
N ARG A 67 16.26 12.35 -24.77
CA ARG A 67 17.43 11.57 -25.18
C ARG A 67 18.73 12.26 -24.79
N HIS A 68 18.86 13.54 -25.09
CA HIS A 68 20.04 14.33 -24.71
C HIS A 68 20.29 14.30 -23.20
N VAL A 69 19.26 14.48 -22.39
CA VAL A 69 19.38 14.37 -20.92
C VAL A 69 19.77 12.95 -20.49
N MET A 70 19.17 11.93 -21.11
CA MET A 70 19.50 10.53 -20.81
C MET A 70 20.93 10.17 -21.21
N ASP A 71 21.48 10.74 -22.31
CA ASP A 71 22.89 10.58 -22.69
C ASP A 71 23.81 11.13 -21.58
N LYS A 72 23.53 12.34 -21.09
CA LYS A 72 24.29 12.96 -19.98
C LYS A 72 24.18 12.14 -18.68
N LEU A 73 22.99 11.61 -18.35
CA LEU A 73 22.79 10.73 -17.19
C LEU A 73 23.59 9.44 -17.33
N TYR A 74 23.61 8.85 -18.53
CA TYR A 74 24.41 7.65 -18.81
C TYR A 74 25.92 7.89 -18.60
N GLU A 75 26.47 9.00 -19.12
CA GLU A 75 27.85 9.42 -18.92
C GLU A 75 28.15 9.69 -17.44
N ALA A 76 27.14 10.11 -16.67
CA ALA A 76 27.21 10.34 -15.25
C ALA A 76 27.06 9.04 -14.42
N GLU A 77 26.83 7.87 -15.04
CA GLU A 77 26.52 6.59 -14.39
C GLU A 77 25.27 6.65 -13.51
N ILE A 78 24.24 7.37 -13.95
CA ILE A 78 22.94 7.51 -13.31
C ILE A 78 21.89 6.83 -14.19
N ASP A 79 21.19 5.88 -13.64
CA ASP A 79 20.10 5.15 -14.30
C ASP A 79 18.82 5.99 -14.39
N VAL A 80 17.94 5.62 -15.32
CA VAL A 80 16.67 6.29 -15.57
C VAL A 80 15.49 5.34 -15.42
N ILE A 81 14.49 5.75 -14.67
CA ILE A 81 13.11 5.25 -14.73
C ILE A 81 12.34 6.28 -15.54
N PHE A 82 11.85 5.91 -16.72
CA PHE A 82 11.08 6.84 -17.54
C PHE A 82 9.58 6.60 -17.38
N CYS A 83 8.82 7.69 -17.19
CA CYS A 83 7.40 7.64 -16.91
C CYS A 83 6.55 7.96 -18.13
N THR A 84 5.38 7.32 -18.27
CA THR A 84 4.37 7.78 -19.24
C THR A 84 3.68 9.04 -18.71
N PRO A 85 3.43 10.05 -19.59
CA PRO A 85 2.91 11.33 -19.14
C PRO A 85 1.37 11.38 -19.08
N SER A 86 0.73 10.24 -18.98
CA SER A 86 -0.73 10.10 -18.98
C SER A 86 -1.47 10.85 -17.86
N PRO A 87 -0.86 11.24 -16.71
CA PRO A 87 -1.56 12.05 -15.71
C PRO A 87 -1.90 13.47 -16.17
N THR A 88 -1.18 14.02 -17.16
CA THR A 88 -1.29 15.43 -17.56
C THR A 88 -1.57 15.61 -19.05
N PRO A 89 -2.84 15.45 -19.51
CA PRO A 89 -3.20 15.63 -20.90
C PRO A 89 -2.90 17.05 -21.38
N PRO A 90 -2.33 17.24 -22.58
CA PRO A 90 -2.03 18.55 -23.11
C PRO A 90 -3.28 19.31 -23.55
N LYS A 91 -3.19 20.64 -23.61
CA LYS A 91 -4.32 21.52 -23.96
C LYS A 91 -4.96 21.18 -25.30
N TRP A 92 -4.17 20.85 -26.32
CA TRP A 92 -4.68 20.49 -27.65
C TRP A 92 -5.60 19.26 -27.63
N LEU A 93 -5.29 18.27 -26.74
CA LEU A 93 -6.10 17.07 -26.58
C LEU A 93 -7.48 17.42 -26.02
N ILE A 94 -7.50 18.23 -24.96
CA ILE A 94 -8.74 18.67 -24.32
C ILE A 94 -9.59 19.54 -25.25
N ASP A 95 -8.95 20.41 -26.05
CA ASP A 95 -9.67 21.26 -27.01
C ASP A 95 -10.34 20.45 -28.12
N LYS A 96 -9.68 19.41 -28.58
CA LYS A 96 -10.19 18.56 -29.67
C LYS A 96 -11.14 17.47 -29.19
N TYR A 97 -10.91 16.93 -27.98
CA TYR A 97 -11.61 15.79 -27.39
C TYR A 97 -12.13 16.14 -25.98
N SER A 98 -12.98 17.17 -25.89
CA SER A 98 -13.46 17.67 -24.60
C SER A 98 -14.23 16.64 -23.76
N GLU A 99 -14.75 15.58 -24.36
CA GLU A 99 -15.38 14.44 -23.70
C GLU A 99 -14.40 13.59 -22.87
N THR A 100 -13.10 13.79 -23.06
CA THR A 100 -12.06 13.12 -22.26
C THR A 100 -12.01 13.63 -20.83
N LEU A 101 -12.45 14.86 -20.58
CA LEU A 101 -12.51 15.39 -19.22
C LEU A 101 -13.57 14.68 -18.36
N ALA A 102 -13.22 14.39 -17.12
CA ALA A 102 -14.11 13.75 -16.17
C ALA A 102 -15.33 14.63 -15.85
N VAL A 103 -16.44 13.98 -15.52
CA VAL A 103 -17.69 14.62 -15.08
C VAL A 103 -17.86 14.38 -13.60
N LYS A 104 -18.07 15.45 -12.84
CA LYS A 104 -18.32 15.41 -11.40
C LYS A 104 -19.71 14.81 -11.10
N GLU A 105 -19.95 14.49 -9.84
CA GLU A 105 -21.23 13.95 -9.37
C GLU A 105 -22.43 14.88 -9.66
N ASN A 106 -22.23 16.22 -9.59
CA ASN A 106 -23.24 17.22 -9.91
C ASN A 106 -23.52 17.40 -11.41
N GLY A 107 -22.81 16.65 -12.28
CA GLY A 107 -22.94 16.72 -13.73
C GLY A 107 -22.03 17.72 -14.42
N GLU A 108 -21.28 18.53 -13.68
CA GLU A 108 -20.31 19.45 -14.27
C GLU A 108 -19.08 18.70 -14.81
N ARG A 109 -18.62 19.09 -16.00
CA ARG A 109 -17.37 18.62 -16.54
C ARG A 109 -16.20 19.35 -15.92
N LYS A 110 -15.13 18.62 -15.52
CA LYS A 110 -13.89 19.23 -15.07
C LYS A 110 -13.29 20.13 -16.16
N GLN A 111 -12.39 21.02 -15.78
CA GLN A 111 -11.70 21.92 -16.70
C GLN A 111 -10.24 21.53 -16.81
N PHE A 112 -9.61 21.95 -17.91
CA PHE A 112 -8.15 21.85 -18.07
C PHE A 112 -7.43 22.72 -17.04
N GLY A 113 -6.35 22.21 -16.45
CA GLY A 113 -5.50 23.03 -15.60
C GLY A 113 -4.69 22.29 -14.55
N ALA A 114 -4.96 21.01 -14.35
CA ALA A 114 -4.24 20.18 -13.37
C ALA A 114 -3.95 18.77 -13.92
N ARG A 115 -3.57 17.87 -13.04
CA ARG A 115 -3.39 16.44 -13.30
C ARG A 115 -4.66 15.66 -12.95
N ASN A 116 -4.86 14.51 -13.58
CA ASN A 116 -5.96 13.57 -13.29
C ASN A 116 -7.38 14.12 -13.52
N ASP A 117 -7.56 15.11 -14.42
CA ASP A 117 -8.87 15.69 -14.75
C ASP A 117 -9.61 14.93 -15.86
N TYR A 118 -9.10 13.80 -16.31
CA TYR A 118 -9.62 13.00 -17.40
C TYR A 118 -10.47 11.81 -16.93
N CYS A 119 -11.28 11.30 -17.86
CA CYS A 119 -12.08 10.09 -17.67
C CYS A 119 -11.32 8.85 -18.16
N LYS A 120 -10.98 7.95 -17.27
CA LYS A 120 -10.29 6.69 -17.59
C LYS A 120 -11.15 5.70 -18.41
N SER A 121 -12.46 5.93 -18.52
CA SER A 121 -13.36 5.18 -19.40
C SER A 121 -13.54 5.82 -20.79
N SER A 122 -12.91 6.97 -21.07
CA SER A 122 -13.02 7.62 -22.37
C SER A 122 -12.22 6.85 -23.43
N PRO A 123 -12.86 6.35 -24.51
CA PRO A 123 -12.14 5.65 -25.58
C PRO A 123 -11.08 6.55 -26.25
N ALA A 124 -11.41 7.83 -26.48
CA ALA A 124 -10.47 8.78 -27.08
C ALA A 124 -9.25 8.99 -26.19
N TYR A 125 -9.44 9.09 -24.86
CA TYR A 125 -8.31 9.25 -23.95
C TYR A 125 -7.40 8.02 -23.93
N ARG A 126 -7.98 6.81 -23.81
CA ARG A 126 -7.23 5.54 -23.85
C ARG A 126 -6.45 5.38 -25.15
N GLU A 127 -7.05 5.72 -26.29
CA GLU A 127 -6.35 5.70 -27.58
C GLU A 127 -5.11 6.61 -27.59
N LYS A 128 -5.24 7.87 -27.15
CA LYS A 128 -4.13 8.83 -27.14
C LYS A 128 -3.04 8.44 -26.15
N VAL A 129 -3.40 7.94 -24.98
CA VAL A 129 -2.46 7.39 -23.99
C VAL A 129 -1.70 6.19 -24.58
N GLY A 130 -2.38 5.27 -25.24
CA GLY A 130 -1.75 4.15 -25.95
C GLY A 130 -0.75 4.64 -27.00
N MET A 131 -1.14 5.61 -27.82
CA MET A 131 -0.28 6.16 -28.88
C MET A 131 1.00 6.79 -28.34
N ILE A 132 0.91 7.63 -27.32
CA ILE A 132 2.12 8.25 -26.73
C ILE A 132 2.99 7.25 -26.02
N SER A 133 2.41 6.28 -25.30
CA SER A 133 3.15 5.21 -24.61
C SER A 133 3.92 4.35 -25.61
N HIS A 134 3.30 3.93 -26.72
CA HIS A 134 3.97 3.25 -27.84
C HIS A 134 5.14 4.08 -28.41
N LYS A 135 4.91 5.38 -28.63
CA LYS A 135 5.91 6.26 -29.21
C LYS A 135 7.14 6.38 -28.31
N ILE A 136 6.93 6.64 -27.02
CA ILE A 136 7.98 6.74 -26.01
C ILE A 136 8.76 5.42 -25.91
N ALA A 137 8.06 4.29 -25.79
CA ALA A 137 8.70 2.99 -25.69
C ALA A 137 9.53 2.66 -26.92
N ARG A 138 8.99 2.86 -28.13
CA ARG A 138 9.71 2.61 -29.38
C ARG A 138 11.01 3.43 -29.50
N GLU A 139 11.00 4.66 -29.02
CA GLU A 139 12.13 5.59 -29.15
C GLU A 139 13.19 5.39 -28.05
N LEU A 140 12.79 5.03 -26.81
CA LEU A 140 13.69 5.03 -25.66
C LEU A 140 14.09 3.65 -25.15
N SER A 141 13.41 2.56 -25.53
CA SER A 141 13.64 1.21 -24.95
C SER A 141 15.08 0.70 -25.04
N ASN A 142 15.81 1.12 -26.07
CA ASN A 142 17.20 0.70 -26.26
C ASN A 142 18.23 1.65 -25.65
N HIS A 143 17.78 2.71 -24.96
CA HIS A 143 18.69 3.68 -24.35
C HIS A 143 19.46 3.06 -23.19
N PRO A 144 20.81 3.18 -23.14
CA PRO A 144 21.62 2.49 -22.13
C PRO A 144 21.39 2.95 -20.70
N ALA A 145 20.92 4.17 -20.47
CA ALA A 145 20.57 4.66 -19.13
C ALA A 145 19.24 4.10 -18.62
N LEU A 146 18.33 3.67 -19.50
CA LEU A 146 17.00 3.22 -19.12
C LEU A 146 17.04 1.86 -18.43
N ILE A 147 16.47 1.77 -17.20
CA ILE A 147 16.42 0.52 -16.44
C ILE A 147 14.99 0.03 -16.19
N ALA A 148 14.01 0.91 -16.20
CA ALA A 148 12.61 0.56 -15.97
C ALA A 148 11.66 1.63 -16.49
N TRP A 149 10.38 1.29 -16.49
CA TRP A 149 9.28 2.16 -16.83
C TRP A 149 8.33 2.33 -15.65
N GLN A 150 7.80 3.54 -15.49
CA GLN A 150 6.62 3.78 -14.69
C GLN A 150 5.47 4.17 -15.61
N VAL A 151 4.30 3.58 -15.46
CA VAL A 151 3.08 4.00 -16.16
C VAL A 151 2.20 4.79 -15.23
N ASN A 152 1.66 5.90 -15.73
CA ASN A 152 0.83 6.83 -14.97
C ASN A 152 1.52 7.42 -13.72
N ASN A 153 0.76 8.07 -12.85
CA ASN A 153 1.20 8.57 -11.55
C ASN A 153 0.02 8.61 -10.57
N GLU A 154 0.18 7.95 -9.41
CA GLU A 154 -0.74 7.98 -8.28
C GLU A 154 -2.19 7.67 -8.64
N ILE A 155 -2.40 6.64 -9.46
CA ILE A 155 -3.75 6.30 -9.91
C ILE A 155 -4.67 5.96 -8.73
N SER A 156 -5.79 6.65 -8.65
CA SER A 156 -6.73 6.51 -7.55
C SER A 156 -8.18 6.60 -8.04
N PRO A 157 -9.12 5.86 -7.42
CA PRO A 157 -10.55 6.02 -7.66
C PRO A 157 -11.19 7.11 -6.80
N ARG A 158 -10.43 7.89 -6.01
CA ARG A 158 -10.98 8.99 -5.19
C ARG A 158 -11.80 9.96 -6.02
N GLU A 159 -11.30 10.31 -7.19
CA GLU A 159 -12.00 11.17 -8.14
C GLU A 159 -12.77 10.34 -9.15
N LYS A 160 -14.03 10.05 -8.84
CA LYS A 160 -14.92 9.27 -9.69
C LYS A 160 -15.50 10.11 -10.81
N CYS A 161 -15.60 9.52 -11.99
CA CYS A 161 -16.23 10.16 -13.14
C CYS A 161 -17.65 9.64 -13.34
N PHE A 162 -18.62 10.54 -13.49
CA PHE A 162 -20.03 10.27 -13.67
C PHE A 162 -20.51 10.45 -15.11
N CYS A 163 -19.62 10.42 -16.11
CA CYS A 163 -19.98 10.56 -17.52
C CYS A 163 -20.74 9.33 -18.06
N SER A 164 -21.25 9.45 -19.29
CA SER A 164 -21.98 8.35 -19.95
C SER A 164 -21.14 7.08 -20.14
N TYR A 165 -19.84 7.21 -20.42
CA TYR A 165 -18.92 6.06 -20.53
C TYR A 165 -18.80 5.29 -19.22
N CYS A 166 -18.63 6.01 -18.10
CA CYS A 166 -18.57 5.39 -16.78
C CYS A 166 -19.89 4.74 -16.36
N LYS A 167 -21.04 5.39 -16.65
CA LYS A 167 -22.37 4.80 -16.39
C LYS A 167 -22.56 3.52 -17.16
N LYS A 168 -22.23 3.50 -18.46
CA LYS A 168 -22.35 2.29 -19.29
C LYS A 168 -21.35 1.22 -18.88
N GLY A 169 -20.12 1.60 -18.55
CA GLY A 169 -19.11 0.70 -18.00
C GLY A 169 -19.57 0.04 -16.71
N PHE A 170 -20.21 0.80 -15.82
CA PHE A 170 -20.76 0.28 -14.58
C PHE A 170 -21.92 -0.71 -14.80
N SER A 171 -22.86 -0.38 -15.69
CA SER A 171 -23.93 -1.29 -16.10
C SER A 171 -23.37 -2.63 -16.63
N ASN A 172 -22.35 -2.58 -17.49
CA ASN A 172 -21.68 -3.78 -18.02
C ASN A 172 -20.96 -4.57 -16.92
N PHE A 173 -20.26 -3.89 -16.00
CA PHE A 173 -19.58 -4.49 -14.85
C PHE A 173 -20.56 -5.27 -13.96
N LEU A 174 -21.73 -4.69 -13.67
CA LEU A 174 -22.77 -5.36 -12.88
C LEU A 174 -23.36 -6.56 -13.65
N LYS A 175 -23.58 -6.44 -14.96
CA LYS A 175 -24.05 -7.53 -15.78
C LYS A 175 -23.06 -8.68 -15.84
N GLU A 176 -21.76 -8.39 -15.96
CA GLU A 176 -20.69 -9.40 -15.91
C GLU A 176 -20.71 -10.15 -14.57
N LYS A 177 -20.87 -9.43 -13.45
CA LYS A 177 -20.80 -10.00 -12.09
C LYS A 177 -22.06 -10.79 -11.72
N TYR A 178 -23.26 -10.30 -12.04
CA TYR A 178 -24.52 -10.86 -11.56
C TYR A 178 -25.29 -11.70 -12.60
N GLY A 179 -24.92 -11.62 -13.88
CA GLY A 179 -25.56 -12.33 -14.98
C GLY A 179 -26.90 -11.73 -15.43
N ASP A 180 -27.90 -11.69 -14.54
CA ASP A 180 -29.19 -11.10 -14.80
C ASP A 180 -29.64 -10.16 -13.68
N ILE A 181 -30.61 -9.28 -13.99
CA ILE A 181 -31.04 -8.23 -13.05
C ILE A 181 -31.82 -8.80 -11.86
N GLY A 182 -32.51 -9.95 -12.04
CA GLY A 182 -33.17 -10.63 -10.95
C GLY A 182 -32.19 -11.15 -9.91
N ALA A 183 -31.06 -11.72 -10.37
CA ALA A 183 -29.98 -12.17 -9.49
C ALA A 183 -29.37 -10.99 -8.71
N LEU A 184 -29.12 -9.82 -9.35
CA LEU A 184 -28.68 -8.62 -8.66
C LEU A 184 -29.70 -8.18 -7.60
N ASN A 185 -30.97 -8.06 -7.95
CA ASN A 185 -32.02 -7.66 -7.02
C ASN A 185 -32.12 -8.61 -5.81
N ALA A 186 -32.05 -9.92 -6.05
CA ALA A 186 -32.04 -10.93 -4.98
C ALA A 186 -30.79 -10.81 -4.09
N ALA A 187 -29.60 -10.65 -4.68
CA ALA A 187 -28.36 -10.54 -3.95
C ALA A 187 -28.29 -9.29 -3.06
N TRP A 188 -28.81 -8.16 -3.54
CA TRP A 188 -28.84 -6.90 -2.78
C TRP A 188 -30.06 -6.77 -1.86
N GLY A 189 -31.11 -7.59 -2.03
CA GLY A 189 -32.33 -7.46 -1.25
C GLY A 189 -33.10 -6.17 -1.54
N THR A 190 -33.17 -5.78 -2.80
CA THR A 190 -33.70 -4.49 -3.27
C THR A 190 -35.22 -4.32 -3.07
N ASN A 191 -35.95 -5.37 -2.68
CA ASN A 191 -37.38 -5.29 -2.31
C ASN A 191 -37.63 -4.28 -1.17
N ARG A 192 -36.63 -4.08 -0.30
CA ARG A 192 -36.70 -3.09 0.76
C ARG A 192 -36.75 -1.69 0.15
N TRP A 193 -37.71 -0.87 0.57
CA TRP A 193 -37.92 0.49 0.10
C TRP A 193 -38.21 0.62 -1.40
N SER A 194 -38.69 -0.47 -2.05
CA SER A 194 -39.03 -0.47 -3.46
C SER A 194 -37.90 -0.13 -4.42
N LEU A 195 -36.67 -0.61 -4.12
CA LEU A 195 -35.47 -0.32 -4.89
C LEU A 195 -35.22 -1.32 -6.03
N ASN A 196 -36.20 -2.16 -6.40
CA ASN A 196 -36.03 -3.15 -7.48
C ASN A 196 -35.73 -2.46 -8.83
N TYR A 197 -34.66 -2.93 -9.46
CA TYR A 197 -34.27 -2.52 -10.81
C TYR A 197 -34.93 -3.47 -11.86
N ARG A 198 -35.27 -2.92 -13.02
CA ARG A 198 -35.86 -3.68 -14.14
C ARG A 198 -34.80 -4.13 -15.14
N ASP A 199 -33.70 -3.34 -15.24
CA ASP A 199 -32.56 -3.56 -16.11
C ASP A 199 -31.29 -3.02 -15.47
N PHE A 200 -30.12 -3.46 -15.94
CA PHE A 200 -28.83 -2.94 -15.47
C PHE A 200 -28.61 -1.46 -15.78
N ASP A 201 -29.23 -0.94 -16.86
CA ASP A 201 -29.16 0.49 -17.19
C ASP A 201 -30.04 1.36 -16.26
N ASP A 202 -30.96 0.77 -15.49
CA ASP A 202 -31.69 1.45 -14.41
C ASP A 202 -30.80 1.68 -13.17
N VAL A 203 -29.68 0.95 -13.03
CA VAL A 203 -28.78 1.09 -11.88
C VAL A 203 -27.88 2.30 -12.07
N ILE A 204 -28.28 3.43 -11.49
CA ILE A 204 -27.55 4.68 -11.58
C ILE A 204 -26.43 4.73 -10.52
N PRO A 205 -25.28 5.40 -10.80
CA PRO A 205 -24.22 5.61 -9.82
C PRO A 205 -24.73 6.27 -8.53
N PRO A 206 -24.16 5.89 -7.36
CA PRO A 206 -24.54 6.50 -6.09
C PRO A 206 -24.15 7.98 -6.05
N LYS A 207 -24.93 8.78 -5.29
CA LYS A 207 -24.66 10.19 -5.04
C LYS A 207 -24.56 10.49 -3.56
N SER A 208 -23.75 11.48 -3.21
CA SER A 208 -23.49 11.86 -1.81
C SER A 208 -24.69 12.45 -1.08
N ASP A 209 -25.66 13.04 -1.82
CA ASP A 209 -26.89 13.61 -1.31
C ASP A 209 -28.05 12.60 -1.14
N VAL A 210 -27.81 11.33 -1.43
CA VAL A 210 -28.76 10.23 -1.35
C VAL A 210 -28.33 9.17 -0.34
N TRP A 211 -29.26 8.64 0.42
CA TRP A 211 -28.99 7.47 1.25
C TRP A 211 -28.94 6.20 0.39
N ASN A 212 -27.77 5.98 -0.20
CA ASN A 212 -27.57 4.90 -1.17
C ASN A 212 -27.70 3.51 -0.55
N HIS A 213 -28.06 2.55 -1.36
CA HIS A 213 -27.92 1.14 -1.01
C HIS A 213 -26.43 0.78 -0.84
N PRO A 214 -26.03 0.13 0.29
CA PRO A 214 -24.63 -0.18 0.54
C PRO A 214 -23.94 -0.95 -0.59
N SER A 215 -24.62 -1.97 -1.14
CA SER A 215 -24.09 -2.76 -2.26
C SER A 215 -23.87 -1.90 -3.52
N LEU A 216 -24.75 -0.91 -3.80
CA LEU A 216 -24.56 0.01 -4.92
C LEU A 216 -23.28 0.83 -4.75
N SER A 217 -23.06 1.39 -3.57
CA SER A 217 -21.85 2.17 -3.26
C SER A 217 -20.59 1.31 -3.36
N LEU A 218 -20.61 0.10 -2.80
CA LEU A 218 -19.50 -0.84 -2.84
C LEU A 218 -19.15 -1.26 -4.28
N GLU A 219 -20.14 -1.59 -5.11
CA GLU A 219 -19.89 -2.00 -6.50
C GLU A 219 -19.42 -0.83 -7.38
N TRP A 220 -19.84 0.39 -7.08
CA TRP A 220 -19.31 1.59 -7.75
C TRP A 220 -17.81 1.82 -7.45
N GLU A 221 -17.39 1.61 -6.21
CA GLU A 221 -15.97 1.62 -5.84
C GLU A 221 -15.17 0.54 -6.58
N ARG A 222 -15.71 -0.68 -6.62
CA ARG A 222 -15.08 -1.81 -7.32
C ARG A 222 -14.95 -1.57 -8.81
N PHE A 223 -15.99 -1.02 -9.44
CA PHE A 223 -15.96 -0.65 -10.85
C PHE A 223 -14.82 0.33 -11.14
N HIS A 224 -14.71 1.41 -10.36
CA HIS A 224 -13.65 2.39 -10.58
C HIS A 224 -12.25 1.82 -10.34
N SER A 225 -12.08 0.98 -9.33
CA SER A 225 -10.81 0.29 -9.09
C SER A 225 -10.43 -0.64 -10.25
N LYS A 226 -11.38 -1.44 -10.76
CA LYS A 226 -11.17 -2.30 -11.94
C LYS A 226 -10.83 -1.47 -13.18
N ASN A 227 -11.59 -0.41 -13.45
CA ASN A 227 -11.37 0.49 -14.59
C ASN A 227 -10.00 1.18 -14.56
N ASN A 228 -9.51 1.54 -13.37
CA ASN A 228 -8.16 2.07 -13.18
C ASN A 228 -7.10 1.00 -13.49
N ALA A 229 -7.26 -0.22 -12.98
CA ALA A 229 -6.32 -1.31 -13.27
C ALA A 229 -6.28 -1.65 -14.77
N GLU A 230 -7.43 -1.68 -15.45
CA GLU A 230 -7.50 -1.88 -16.90
C GLU A 230 -6.79 -0.78 -17.67
N PHE A 231 -6.95 0.48 -17.26
CA PHE A 231 -6.27 1.62 -17.86
C PHE A 231 -4.75 1.50 -17.73
N ILE A 232 -4.22 1.16 -16.55
CA ILE A 232 -2.80 0.88 -16.30
C ILE A 232 -2.31 -0.27 -17.19
N ASN A 233 -3.08 -1.34 -17.30
CA ASN A 233 -2.72 -2.52 -18.09
C ASN A 233 -2.61 -2.21 -19.59
N GLU A 234 -3.40 -1.28 -20.12
CA GLU A 234 -3.27 -0.81 -21.51
C GLU A 234 -1.95 -0.08 -21.74
N GLU A 235 -1.54 0.77 -20.82
CA GLU A 235 -0.22 1.45 -20.90
C GLU A 235 0.92 0.43 -20.80
N ILE A 236 0.83 -0.54 -19.85
CA ILE A 236 1.83 -1.62 -19.72
C ILE A 236 1.96 -2.39 -21.03
N LYS A 237 0.85 -2.78 -21.66
CA LYS A 237 0.87 -3.50 -22.94
C LYS A 237 1.57 -2.67 -24.03
N ALA A 238 1.26 -1.38 -24.12
CA ALA A 238 1.88 -0.49 -25.10
C ALA A 238 3.41 -0.39 -24.92
N ILE A 239 3.88 -0.33 -23.67
CA ILE A 239 5.32 -0.34 -23.36
C ILE A 239 5.95 -1.68 -23.71
N LYS A 240 5.31 -2.79 -23.30
CA LYS A 240 5.85 -4.16 -23.48
C LYS A 240 5.98 -4.61 -24.92
N GLU A 241 5.33 -3.94 -25.87
CA GLU A 241 5.55 -4.21 -27.32
C GLU A 241 6.97 -3.87 -27.76
N TYR A 242 7.66 -2.95 -27.10
CA TYR A 242 8.99 -2.47 -27.46
C TYR A 242 10.05 -2.70 -26.40
N SER A 243 9.67 -3.06 -25.17
CA SER A 243 10.59 -3.14 -24.05
C SER A 243 10.37 -4.41 -23.21
N ASN A 244 11.49 -5.05 -22.82
CA ASN A 244 11.52 -6.12 -21.84
C ASN A 244 11.98 -5.64 -20.45
N LEU A 245 12.18 -4.33 -20.28
CA LEU A 245 12.53 -3.75 -18.98
C LEU A 245 11.34 -3.82 -18.03
N PRO A 246 11.58 -3.84 -16.72
CA PRO A 246 10.52 -3.83 -15.72
C PRO A 246 9.58 -2.63 -15.88
N VAL A 247 8.29 -2.87 -15.68
CA VAL A 247 7.24 -1.85 -15.67
C VAL A 247 6.53 -1.89 -14.32
N GLY A 248 6.32 -0.73 -13.71
CA GLY A 248 5.50 -0.56 -12.51
C GLY A 248 4.56 0.64 -12.62
N THR A 249 3.73 0.83 -11.63
CA THR A 249 2.93 2.04 -11.41
C THR A 249 2.99 2.41 -9.94
N ASP A 250 3.14 3.68 -9.65
CA ASP A 250 3.21 4.15 -8.28
C ASP A 250 1.81 4.27 -7.65
N MET A 251 1.73 3.84 -6.40
CA MET A 251 0.53 3.79 -5.61
C MET A 251 0.69 4.68 -4.39
N MET A 252 -0.41 5.32 -3.97
CA MET A 252 -0.48 6.09 -2.73
C MET A 252 -1.00 5.24 -1.57
N PRO A 253 -0.77 5.59 -0.29
CA PRO A 253 -1.26 4.86 0.88
C PRO A 253 -2.79 4.95 1.05
N ILE A 254 -3.52 4.39 0.08
CA ILE A 254 -4.97 4.46 -0.04
C ILE A 254 -5.51 3.09 -0.42
N LEU A 255 -6.45 2.54 0.33
CA LEU A 255 -7.12 1.28 0.00
C LEU A 255 -8.33 1.41 -0.93
N ASP A 256 -8.65 2.60 -1.40
CA ASP A 256 -9.70 2.78 -2.42
C ASP A 256 -9.36 2.03 -3.72
N GLN A 257 -8.04 1.92 -4.04
CA GLN A 257 -7.53 1.12 -5.14
C GLN A 257 -7.11 -0.27 -4.64
N ASN A 258 -7.48 -1.32 -5.36
CA ASN A 258 -7.01 -2.67 -5.08
C ASN A 258 -5.58 -2.85 -5.63
N TYR A 259 -4.60 -2.97 -4.73
CA TYR A 259 -3.18 -3.07 -5.07
C TYR A 259 -2.84 -4.35 -5.83
N TYR A 260 -3.42 -5.48 -5.45
CA TYR A 260 -3.19 -6.76 -6.15
C TYR A 260 -3.71 -6.69 -7.58
N GLN A 261 -4.92 -6.16 -7.79
CA GLN A 261 -5.51 -6.00 -9.11
C GLN A 261 -4.70 -5.01 -9.99
N THR A 262 -4.27 -3.89 -9.43
CA THR A 262 -3.48 -2.89 -10.16
C THR A 262 -2.10 -3.42 -10.54
N ASN A 263 -1.50 -4.23 -9.67
CA ASN A 263 -0.18 -4.79 -9.89
C ASN A 263 -0.19 -6.17 -10.58
N GLU A 264 -1.33 -6.67 -11.05
CA GLU A 264 -1.42 -7.98 -11.68
C GLU A 264 -0.42 -8.13 -12.84
N HIS A 265 -0.28 -7.12 -13.67
CA HIS A 265 0.57 -7.12 -14.86
C HIS A 265 1.86 -6.28 -14.74
N THR A 266 2.11 -5.65 -13.61
CA THR A 266 3.38 -4.98 -13.34
C THR A 266 4.48 -6.00 -13.03
N ASP A 267 5.74 -5.63 -13.27
CA ASP A 267 6.91 -6.44 -12.87
C ASP A 267 7.38 -6.09 -11.46
N VAL A 268 7.12 -4.86 -11.02
CA VAL A 268 7.53 -4.30 -9.74
C VAL A 268 6.42 -3.46 -9.13
N VAL A 269 6.28 -3.54 -7.81
CA VAL A 269 5.36 -2.68 -7.04
C VAL A 269 6.07 -1.37 -6.75
N MET A 270 5.46 -0.26 -7.14
CA MET A 270 5.97 1.09 -6.87
C MET A 270 5.03 1.81 -5.90
N PHE A 271 5.58 2.66 -5.04
CA PHE A 271 4.82 3.29 -3.97
C PHE A 271 5.34 4.69 -3.63
N ASN A 272 4.40 5.61 -3.45
CA ASN A 272 4.66 6.98 -2.99
C ASN A 272 4.09 7.17 -1.61
N HIS A 273 4.82 7.84 -0.73
CA HIS A 273 4.28 8.25 0.56
C HIS A 273 4.91 9.54 1.06
N TYR A 274 4.10 10.30 1.80
CA TYR A 274 4.48 11.55 2.46
C TYR A 274 3.93 11.51 3.87
N GLU A 275 4.81 11.65 4.88
CA GLU A 275 4.43 11.45 6.26
C GLU A 275 4.42 12.73 7.07
N GLN A 276 3.50 12.79 8.02
CA GLN A 276 3.45 13.86 8.99
C GLN A 276 4.66 13.77 9.92
N ASN A 277 5.39 14.87 10.07
CA ASN A 277 6.46 15.01 11.03
C ASN A 277 7.43 13.82 11.09
N SER A 278 7.57 13.22 12.27
CA SER A 278 8.59 12.23 12.57
C SER A 278 8.07 10.80 12.72
N PHE A 279 6.78 10.54 12.43
CA PHE A 279 6.20 9.23 12.66
C PHE A 279 6.40 8.31 11.45
N LEU A 280 7.38 7.41 11.55
CA LEU A 280 7.69 6.43 10.51
C LEU A 280 6.97 5.09 10.71
N MET A 281 6.02 5.02 11.63
CA MET A 281 5.19 3.83 11.85
C MET A 281 4.26 3.53 10.69
N TYR A 282 3.70 4.56 10.10
CA TYR A 282 2.77 4.44 8.99
C TYR A 282 3.45 3.91 7.71
N PRO A 283 4.63 4.43 7.30
CA PRO A 283 5.42 3.78 6.26
C PRO A 283 5.76 2.31 6.57
N SER A 284 6.14 1.98 7.81
CA SER A 284 6.43 0.60 8.20
C SER A 284 5.25 -0.34 7.92
N PHE A 285 4.03 0.06 8.28
CA PHE A 285 2.80 -0.66 7.97
C PHE A 285 2.63 -0.90 6.46
N TRP A 286 2.79 0.14 5.65
CA TRP A 286 2.64 0.02 4.20
C TRP A 286 3.71 -0.86 3.58
N TYR A 287 4.97 -0.78 4.03
CA TYR A 287 6.04 -1.62 3.51
C TYR A 287 5.82 -3.11 3.79
N ASP A 288 5.22 -3.45 4.94
CA ASP A 288 4.81 -4.82 5.25
C ASP A 288 3.66 -5.30 4.36
N TYR A 289 2.84 -4.40 3.80
CA TYR A 289 1.82 -4.71 2.81
C TYR A 289 2.35 -4.81 1.38
N LEU A 290 3.29 -3.95 1.00
CA LEU A 290 3.84 -3.94 -0.37
C LEU A 290 4.71 -5.16 -0.66
N ARG A 291 5.48 -5.59 0.33
CA ARG A 291 6.44 -6.69 0.20
C ARG A 291 5.82 -7.99 -0.31
N PRO A 292 4.68 -8.47 0.18
CA PRO A 292 4.09 -9.74 -0.26
C PRO A 292 3.26 -9.64 -1.55
N ILE A 293 3.06 -8.46 -2.16
CA ILE A 293 2.26 -8.35 -3.40
C ILE A 293 2.94 -9.07 -4.57
N LYS A 294 4.27 -8.97 -4.65
CA LYS A 294 5.11 -9.64 -5.67
C LYS A 294 6.29 -10.33 -5.00
N ASP A 295 6.84 -11.35 -5.67
CA ASP A 295 8.06 -12.02 -5.21
C ASP A 295 9.35 -11.23 -5.53
N THR A 296 9.21 -9.98 -5.94
CA THR A 296 10.29 -9.03 -6.22
C THR A 296 10.30 -7.92 -5.18
N PRO A 297 11.47 -7.32 -4.86
CA PRO A 297 11.53 -6.13 -4.02
C PRO A 297 10.64 -5.01 -4.56
N PHE A 298 9.95 -4.30 -3.67
CA PHE A 298 9.19 -3.11 -4.05
C PHE A 298 10.11 -1.89 -4.17
N TRP A 299 9.62 -0.84 -4.84
CA TRP A 299 10.32 0.43 -4.98
C TRP A 299 9.51 1.56 -4.35
N VAL A 300 10.17 2.39 -3.56
CA VAL A 300 9.64 3.68 -3.13
C VAL A 300 9.99 4.68 -4.22
N THR A 301 8.99 5.13 -4.95
CA THR A 301 9.15 6.00 -6.13
C THR A 301 8.92 7.48 -5.84
N GLU A 302 8.34 7.78 -4.68
CA GLU A 302 8.36 9.11 -4.08
C GLU A 302 8.35 9.02 -2.56
N THR A 303 9.22 9.82 -1.94
CA THR A 303 9.14 10.17 -0.53
C THR A 303 9.75 11.55 -0.32
N GLN A 304 9.32 12.25 0.72
CA GLN A 304 9.82 13.60 0.96
C GLN A 304 11.24 13.60 1.53
N VAL A 305 11.98 14.65 1.19
CA VAL A 305 13.31 14.94 1.76
C VAL A 305 13.17 15.78 3.03
N ASN A 306 12.45 16.91 2.93
CA ASN A 306 12.31 17.91 3.98
C ASN A 306 10.84 18.37 4.12
N TRP A 307 10.54 19.66 4.13
CA TRP A 307 9.17 20.14 4.37
C TRP A 307 8.24 19.96 3.17
N ASN A 308 6.93 19.95 3.44
CA ASN A 308 5.87 20.05 2.44
C ASN A 308 4.78 21.00 2.96
N GLY A 309 5.08 22.30 3.01
CA GLY A 309 4.27 23.28 3.73
C GLY A 309 3.13 23.94 2.96
N ALA A 310 3.14 23.86 1.60
CA ALA A 310 2.18 24.60 0.80
C ALA A 310 0.77 23.99 0.80
N HIS A 311 0.68 22.67 0.76
CA HIS A 311 -0.59 21.95 0.66
C HIS A 311 -0.96 21.20 1.94
N TYR A 312 0.05 20.87 2.74
CA TYR A 312 -0.07 20.00 3.91
C TYR A 312 0.77 20.56 5.05
N PRO A 313 0.28 21.58 5.78
CA PRO A 313 1.03 22.18 6.90
C PRO A 313 1.41 21.17 7.98
N GLU A 314 0.69 20.06 8.08
CA GLU A 314 1.00 18.91 8.92
C GLU A 314 2.28 18.17 8.51
N PHE A 315 2.74 18.26 7.25
CA PHE A 315 3.99 17.69 6.75
C PHE A 315 5.16 18.69 6.85
N GLY A 316 5.25 19.38 7.96
CA GLY A 316 6.16 20.48 8.17
C GLY A 316 7.64 20.10 8.28
N TYR A 317 8.34 20.81 9.15
CA TYR A 317 9.77 20.69 9.36
C TYR A 317 10.22 19.27 9.73
N ARG A 318 11.29 18.80 9.08
CA ARG A 318 11.95 17.53 9.39
C ARG A 318 13.18 17.76 10.26
N THR A 319 13.25 17.03 11.38
CA THR A 319 14.39 17.06 12.29
C THR A 319 15.60 16.30 11.72
N GLU A 320 16.76 16.47 12.35
CA GLU A 320 17.98 15.75 11.98
C GLU A 320 17.78 14.23 11.92
N ASN A 321 18.39 13.60 10.93
CA ASN A 321 18.33 12.19 10.62
C ASN A 321 16.93 11.65 10.21
N ASN A 322 15.90 12.48 10.05
CA ASN A 322 14.60 12.00 9.61
C ASN A 322 14.64 11.42 8.18
N CYS A 323 15.27 12.11 7.24
CA CYS A 323 15.45 11.63 5.87
C CYS A 323 16.30 10.36 5.83
N TYR A 324 17.35 10.28 6.64
CA TYR A 324 18.24 9.13 6.78
C TYR A 324 17.48 7.88 7.27
N ILE A 325 16.74 7.99 8.39
CA ILE A 325 16.04 6.84 8.96
C ILE A 325 14.84 6.41 8.11
N ASN A 326 14.14 7.34 7.44
CA ASN A 326 13.06 7.02 6.51
C ASN A 326 13.59 6.15 5.34
N THR A 327 14.75 6.52 4.78
CA THR A 327 15.41 5.76 3.72
C THR A 327 15.84 4.38 4.20
N TRP A 328 16.39 4.29 5.41
CA TRP A 328 16.77 3.02 6.01
C TRP A 328 15.57 2.11 6.27
N LEU A 329 14.45 2.67 6.76
CA LEU A 329 13.24 1.90 7.01
C LEU A 329 12.72 1.23 5.73
N ALA A 330 12.65 1.97 4.63
CA ALA A 330 12.23 1.41 3.34
C ALA A 330 13.13 0.22 2.93
N VAL A 331 14.44 0.41 2.98
CA VAL A 331 15.42 -0.63 2.59
C VAL A 331 15.43 -1.80 3.57
N ALA A 332 15.34 -1.57 4.87
CA ALA A 332 15.25 -2.62 5.87
C ALA A 332 14.03 -3.52 5.63
N LYS A 333 12.87 -2.93 5.34
CA LYS A 333 11.59 -3.62 5.06
C LYS A 333 11.55 -4.28 3.67
N GLY A 334 12.52 -4.04 2.78
CA GLY A 334 12.65 -4.76 1.51
C GLY A 334 12.62 -3.94 0.24
N ALA A 335 12.65 -2.61 0.31
CA ALA A 335 12.79 -1.77 -0.88
C ALA A 335 14.17 -1.94 -1.52
N GLU A 336 14.23 -1.94 -2.86
CA GLU A 336 15.46 -1.96 -3.65
C GLU A 336 15.80 -0.58 -4.22
N VAL A 337 14.79 0.25 -4.43
CA VAL A 337 14.91 1.63 -4.92
C VAL A 337 14.19 2.56 -3.95
N ASN A 338 14.82 3.70 -3.64
CA ASN A 338 14.21 4.78 -2.86
C ASN A 338 14.45 6.10 -3.56
N ILE A 339 13.38 6.75 -4.03
CA ILE A 339 13.41 7.99 -4.80
C ILE A 339 12.75 9.10 -4.00
N TYR A 340 13.48 10.20 -3.87
CA TYR A 340 12.95 11.41 -3.24
C TYR A 340 12.13 12.25 -4.22
N TRP A 341 11.04 12.79 -3.79
CA TRP A 341 10.36 13.85 -4.49
C TRP A 341 10.75 15.17 -3.83
N HIS A 342 11.53 16.03 -4.49
CA HIS A 342 12.17 15.86 -5.79
C HIS A 342 13.60 16.41 -5.80
N TRP A 343 14.29 16.40 -6.96
CA TRP A 343 15.70 16.82 -6.99
C TRP A 343 15.86 18.33 -6.75
N ARG A 344 15.14 19.17 -7.50
CA ARG A 344 15.25 20.65 -7.41
C ARG A 344 13.85 21.24 -7.23
N GLU A 345 13.67 22.15 -6.27
CA GLU A 345 12.42 22.87 -6.05
C GLU A 345 11.93 23.54 -7.34
N HIS A 346 10.64 23.42 -7.60
CA HIS A 346 10.00 24.11 -8.72
C HIS A 346 10.08 25.62 -8.53
N PHE A 347 10.46 26.36 -9.58
CA PHE A 347 10.46 27.84 -9.54
C PHE A 347 9.09 28.45 -9.82
N ALA A 348 8.14 27.65 -10.27
CA ALA A 348 6.77 28.04 -10.61
C ALA A 348 5.83 26.84 -10.57
N GLY A 349 4.53 27.09 -10.44
CA GLY A 349 3.48 26.07 -10.46
C GLY A 349 2.87 25.79 -9.11
N GLN A 350 2.06 24.71 -9.03
CA GLN A 350 1.21 24.41 -7.89
C GLN A 350 2.00 23.98 -6.66
N GLU A 351 3.06 23.24 -6.79
CA GLU A 351 3.85 22.69 -5.68
C GLU A 351 5.09 23.54 -5.38
N LEU A 352 4.93 24.87 -5.46
CA LEU A 352 6.00 25.86 -5.35
C LEU A 352 6.79 25.79 -4.03
N TYR A 353 6.13 25.45 -2.93
CA TYR A 353 6.72 25.35 -1.59
C TYR A 353 6.83 23.92 -1.10
N HIS A 354 7.01 22.98 -2.01
CA HIS A 354 7.39 21.61 -1.66
C HIS A 354 8.93 21.53 -1.59
N GLY A 355 9.46 21.13 -0.43
CA GLY A 355 10.90 21.01 -0.24
C GLY A 355 11.52 19.89 -1.09
N ALA A 356 12.74 20.08 -1.53
CA ALA A 356 13.49 19.21 -2.43
C ALA A 356 14.91 18.97 -1.93
N VAL A 357 15.73 18.21 -2.67
CA VAL A 357 17.16 18.04 -2.38
C VAL A 357 17.92 19.35 -2.57
N LEU A 358 17.61 20.04 -3.68
CA LEU A 358 18.14 21.39 -3.95
C LEU A 358 17.02 22.42 -3.92
N SER A 359 17.31 23.62 -3.44
CA SER A 359 16.45 24.78 -3.66
C SER A 359 16.30 25.11 -5.16
N SER A 360 15.34 25.92 -5.52
CA SER A 360 15.15 26.38 -6.91
C SER A 360 16.41 27.07 -7.49
N SER A 361 17.23 27.69 -6.63
CA SER A 361 18.52 28.30 -7.00
C SER A 361 19.69 27.33 -7.10
N GLY A 362 19.47 26.03 -6.87
CA GLY A 362 20.49 24.99 -6.98
C GLY A 362 21.38 24.80 -5.77
N ARG A 363 21.02 25.34 -4.61
CA ARG A 363 21.77 25.12 -3.36
C ARG A 363 21.22 23.90 -2.62
N PHE A 364 22.08 23.11 -1.99
CA PHE A 364 21.64 22.01 -1.12
C PHE A 364 20.74 22.51 -0.01
N CYS A 365 19.63 21.81 0.21
CA CYS A 365 18.80 22.00 1.38
C CYS A 365 19.45 21.38 2.63
N TYR A 366 18.98 21.74 3.82
CA TYR A 366 19.66 21.51 5.10
C TYR A 366 19.93 20.02 5.42
N ASN A 367 19.13 19.09 4.91
CA ASN A 367 19.28 17.66 5.18
C ASN A 367 19.74 16.83 3.97
N ALA A 368 20.18 17.47 2.87
CA ALA A 368 20.61 16.75 1.67
C ALA A 368 21.73 15.72 1.93
N TYR A 369 22.65 16.00 2.87
CA TYR A 369 23.75 15.09 3.21
C TYR A 369 23.32 13.86 4.03
N GLU A 370 22.09 13.82 4.55
CA GLU A 370 21.51 12.60 5.14
C GLU A 370 21.32 11.51 4.07
N ILE A 371 21.06 11.91 2.82
CA ILE A 371 21.02 11.01 1.67
C ILE A 371 22.37 10.34 1.46
N LYS A 372 23.45 11.14 1.45
CA LYS A 372 24.80 10.60 1.30
C LYS A 372 25.16 9.65 2.44
N LYS A 373 24.80 9.99 3.68
CA LYS A 373 25.00 9.13 4.85
C LYS A 373 24.33 7.76 4.65
N ALA A 374 23.09 7.74 4.18
CA ALA A 374 22.38 6.47 3.90
C ALA A 374 23.05 5.67 2.78
N VAL A 375 23.45 6.31 1.69
CA VAL A 375 24.17 5.66 0.58
C VAL A 375 25.49 5.07 1.05
N ASP A 376 26.28 5.79 1.82
CA ASP A 376 27.57 5.31 2.34
C ASP A 376 27.37 4.05 3.24
N ASP A 377 26.32 4.02 4.04
CA ASP A 377 25.98 2.87 4.88
C ASP A 377 25.48 1.68 4.05
N PHE A 378 24.70 1.90 3.00
CA PHE A 378 24.28 0.84 2.07
C PHE A 378 25.48 0.20 1.36
N HIS A 379 26.53 0.96 1.06
CA HIS A 379 27.78 0.40 0.52
C HIS A 379 28.45 -0.56 1.52
N LYS A 380 28.50 -0.21 2.84
CA LYS A 380 29.02 -1.11 3.89
C LYS A 380 28.18 -2.39 3.99
N CYS A 381 26.84 -2.27 3.87
CA CYS A 381 25.88 -3.35 3.98
C CYS A 381 25.58 -4.07 2.65
N ARG A 382 26.27 -3.75 1.55
CA ARG A 382 25.95 -4.22 0.20
C ARG A 382 25.73 -5.73 0.09
N LYS A 383 26.59 -6.55 0.69
CA LYS A 383 26.46 -8.01 0.64
C LYS A 383 25.21 -8.51 1.35
N LEU A 384 24.87 -7.92 2.51
CA LEU A 384 23.65 -8.21 3.23
C LEU A 384 22.45 -7.86 2.38
N LEU A 385 22.34 -6.60 1.99
CA LEU A 385 21.14 -6.05 1.34
C LEU A 385 20.83 -6.70 -0.01
N SER A 386 21.88 -7.10 -0.77
CA SER A 386 21.72 -7.75 -2.08
C SER A 386 21.35 -9.23 -2.00
N ASN A 387 21.75 -9.93 -0.93
CA ASN A 387 21.66 -11.39 -0.86
C ASN A 387 20.58 -11.92 0.09
N THR A 388 20.00 -11.05 0.94
CA THR A 388 19.00 -11.47 1.92
C THR A 388 17.63 -10.84 1.63
N ARG A 389 16.57 -11.49 2.11
CA ARG A 389 15.19 -10.97 2.05
C ARG A 389 14.56 -11.01 3.43
N VAL A 390 13.58 -10.14 3.66
CA VAL A 390 12.68 -10.26 4.80
C VAL A 390 11.79 -11.47 4.54
N LYS A 391 11.73 -12.39 5.51
CA LYS A 391 10.81 -13.52 5.50
C LYS A 391 9.93 -13.42 6.74
N SER A 392 8.66 -13.74 6.60
CA SER A 392 7.70 -13.73 7.70
C SER A 392 6.98 -15.06 7.80
N ASP A 393 6.90 -15.60 9.01
CA ASP A 393 6.05 -16.73 9.36
C ASP A 393 4.63 -16.28 9.75
N ILE A 394 4.42 -14.96 9.92
CA ILE A 394 3.17 -14.35 10.39
C ILE A 394 2.61 -13.47 9.27
N ALA A 395 1.33 -13.67 8.95
CA ALA A 395 0.58 -12.76 8.09
C ALA A 395 -0.64 -12.18 8.81
N MET A 396 -1.01 -10.96 8.44
CA MET A 396 -2.25 -10.32 8.88
C MET A 396 -3.03 -9.83 7.66
N HIS A 397 -4.32 -10.18 7.59
CA HIS A 397 -5.16 -9.72 6.50
C HIS A 397 -5.40 -8.21 6.57
N PHE A 398 -5.15 -7.56 5.44
CA PHE A 398 -5.42 -6.17 5.16
C PHE A 398 -6.21 -6.10 3.85
N SER A 399 -7.55 -6.20 3.96
CA SER A 399 -8.42 -6.43 2.82
C SER A 399 -9.03 -5.16 2.28
N THR A 400 -8.88 -4.94 0.97
CA THR A 400 -9.54 -3.86 0.24
C THR A 400 -11.07 -3.98 0.29
N THR A 401 -11.62 -5.20 0.23
CA THR A 401 -13.06 -5.43 0.36
C THR A 401 -13.56 -5.10 1.77
N ALA A 402 -12.84 -5.50 2.81
CA ALA A 402 -13.21 -5.16 4.18
C ALA A 402 -13.20 -3.65 4.42
N TYR A 403 -12.14 -2.95 3.97
CA TYR A 403 -12.06 -1.50 4.03
C TYR A 403 -13.29 -0.83 3.39
N ARG A 404 -13.62 -1.21 2.15
CA ARG A 404 -14.77 -0.66 1.43
C ARG A 404 -16.11 -1.02 2.09
N SER A 405 -16.26 -2.27 2.53
CA SER A 405 -17.49 -2.72 3.19
C SER A 405 -17.75 -1.95 4.47
N PHE A 406 -16.74 -1.72 5.31
CA PHE A 406 -16.89 -0.95 6.54
C PHE A 406 -17.05 0.54 6.31
N ASN A 407 -16.63 1.08 5.17
CA ASN A 407 -16.92 2.46 4.79
C ASN A 407 -18.39 2.66 4.38
N VAL A 408 -19.01 1.65 3.77
CA VAL A 408 -20.43 1.74 3.34
C VAL A 408 -21.42 1.20 4.39
N VAL A 409 -20.99 0.28 5.26
CA VAL A 409 -21.79 -0.29 6.36
C VAL A 409 -20.96 -0.27 7.63
N GLN A 410 -21.12 0.76 8.44
CA GLN A 410 -20.43 0.84 9.73
C GLN A 410 -21.22 0.08 10.80
N PRO A 411 -20.69 -0.99 11.40
CA PRO A 411 -21.31 -1.68 12.53
C PRO A 411 -21.52 -0.77 13.75
N PHE A 412 -20.58 0.15 14.00
CA PHE A 412 -20.67 1.21 15.01
C PHE A 412 -20.13 2.54 14.47
N LYS A 413 -20.62 3.63 15.04
CA LYS A 413 -20.24 5.00 14.62
C LYS A 413 -18.75 5.25 14.85
N GLY A 414 -18.06 5.74 13.83
CA GLY A 414 -16.65 6.13 13.91
C GLY A 414 -15.68 4.95 13.74
N LEU A 415 -16.15 3.82 13.18
CA LEU A 415 -15.23 2.76 12.78
C LEU A 415 -14.27 3.27 11.71
N ASN A 416 -12.99 3.28 12.03
CA ASN A 416 -11.90 3.52 11.09
C ASN A 416 -11.08 2.23 10.94
N TYR A 417 -11.24 1.54 9.82
CA TYR A 417 -10.61 0.25 9.57
C TYR A 417 -9.09 0.31 9.60
N LEU A 418 -8.51 1.36 8.98
CA LEU A 418 -7.05 1.54 8.93
C LEU A 418 -6.47 1.79 10.32
N GLU A 419 -7.07 2.70 11.08
CA GLU A 419 -6.65 3.05 12.43
C GLU A 419 -6.70 1.82 13.36
N LEU A 420 -7.78 1.04 13.29
CA LEU A 420 -7.89 -0.18 14.11
C LEU A 420 -6.80 -1.19 13.79
N LEU A 421 -6.53 -1.46 12.51
CA LEU A 421 -5.47 -2.39 12.12
C LEU A 421 -4.09 -1.87 12.50
N TYR A 422 -3.83 -0.61 12.24
CA TYR A 422 -2.55 0.02 12.48
C TYR A 422 -2.25 0.18 13.97
N ASP A 423 -3.11 0.90 14.71
CA ASP A 423 -2.84 1.25 16.10
C ASP A 423 -3.08 0.09 17.08
N ARG A 424 -4.05 -0.79 16.78
CA ARG A 424 -4.41 -1.87 17.70
C ARG A 424 -3.66 -3.17 17.46
N TYR A 425 -3.31 -3.47 16.20
CA TYR A 425 -2.72 -4.77 15.88
C TYR A 425 -1.29 -4.67 15.34
N HIS A 426 -1.09 -4.03 14.20
CA HIS A 426 0.23 -4.01 13.55
C HIS A 426 1.33 -3.43 14.45
N LYS A 427 1.03 -2.36 15.17
CA LYS A 427 1.97 -1.72 16.11
C LYS A 427 2.59 -2.68 17.12
N ALA A 428 1.84 -3.67 17.59
CA ALA A 428 2.32 -4.68 18.55
C ALA A 428 3.33 -5.67 17.92
N PHE A 429 3.42 -5.72 16.59
CA PHE A 429 4.33 -6.60 15.85
C PHE A 429 5.63 -5.95 15.39
N ARG A 430 5.98 -4.76 15.88
CA ARG A 430 7.23 -4.06 15.51
C ARG A 430 8.51 -4.84 15.78
N HIS A 431 8.47 -5.80 16.70
CA HIS A 431 9.60 -6.66 17.02
C HIS A 431 9.54 -8.02 16.31
N TYR A 432 8.70 -8.13 15.28
CA TYR A 432 8.50 -9.33 14.47
C TYR A 432 8.59 -9.00 12.99
N ASN A 433 8.98 -9.97 12.17
CA ASN A 433 8.66 -9.87 10.75
C ASN A 433 7.19 -10.26 10.60
N ILE A 434 6.40 -9.39 10.00
CA ILE A 434 5.00 -9.61 9.66
C ILE A 434 4.72 -9.17 8.24
N ASP A 435 3.89 -9.89 7.50
CA ASP A 435 3.36 -9.46 6.20
C ASP A 435 1.89 -9.08 6.35
N LEU A 436 1.50 -7.96 5.75
CA LEU A 436 0.10 -7.60 5.56
C LEU A 436 -0.35 -8.09 4.19
N ILE A 437 -1.43 -8.87 4.14
CA ILE A 437 -1.85 -9.55 2.91
C ILE A 437 -3.33 -9.29 2.58
N ASP A 438 -3.65 -9.14 1.29
CA ASP A 438 -5.05 -9.16 0.85
C ASP A 438 -5.51 -10.61 0.61
N THR A 439 -6.81 -10.82 0.48
CA THR A 439 -7.48 -12.11 0.35
C THR A 439 -7.01 -12.95 -0.84
N GLN A 440 -6.29 -12.36 -1.79
CA GLN A 440 -5.76 -13.02 -2.97
C GLN A 440 -4.40 -13.72 -2.75
N ARG A 441 -3.66 -13.35 -1.69
CA ARG A 441 -2.30 -13.87 -1.43
C ARG A 441 -2.33 -15.37 -1.10
N ASP A 442 -1.34 -16.09 -1.60
CA ASP A 442 -1.04 -17.47 -1.21
C ASP A 442 -0.57 -17.53 0.25
N LEU A 443 -0.92 -18.61 0.96
CA LEU A 443 -0.68 -18.77 2.39
C LEU A 443 0.43 -19.77 2.73
N THR A 444 1.07 -20.37 1.74
CA THR A 444 2.02 -21.48 1.94
C THR A 444 3.27 -21.11 2.73
N ASP A 445 3.66 -19.84 2.70
CA ASP A 445 4.85 -19.34 3.40
C ASP A 445 4.63 -19.07 4.89
N TYR A 446 3.36 -19.03 5.34
CA TYR A 446 3.03 -18.61 6.69
C TYR A 446 2.71 -19.76 7.63
N LYS A 447 3.00 -19.59 8.94
CA LYS A 447 2.60 -20.49 10.03
C LYS A 447 1.37 -19.99 10.76
N THR A 448 1.24 -18.66 10.87
CA THR A 448 0.11 -18.00 11.53
C THR A 448 -0.48 -16.93 10.63
N VAL A 449 -1.80 -16.96 10.48
CA VAL A 449 -2.57 -15.94 9.76
C VAL A 449 -3.57 -15.30 10.72
N ILE A 450 -3.53 -13.97 10.81
CA ILE A 450 -4.43 -13.15 11.64
C ILE A 450 -5.41 -12.45 10.72
N SER A 451 -6.71 -12.58 10.96
CA SER A 451 -7.77 -11.99 10.13
C SER A 451 -8.70 -11.12 10.98
N PRO A 452 -8.24 -9.95 11.46
CA PRO A 452 -9.08 -9.02 12.16
C PRO A 452 -9.90 -8.22 11.15
N PHE A 453 -11.17 -7.96 11.46
CA PHE A 453 -12.06 -7.15 10.61
C PHE A 453 -12.13 -7.62 9.14
N LEU A 454 -11.93 -8.89 8.87
CA LEU A 454 -12.06 -9.46 7.54
C LEU A 454 -13.53 -9.70 7.21
N SER A 455 -14.26 -8.67 6.79
CA SER A 455 -15.72 -8.64 6.69
C SER A 455 -16.33 -9.82 5.95
N CYS A 456 -15.65 -10.29 4.89
CA CYS A 456 -16.05 -11.45 4.07
C CYS A 456 -14.87 -12.41 3.92
N VAL A 457 -15.06 -13.68 4.26
CA VAL A 457 -14.05 -14.74 4.04
C VAL A 457 -14.34 -15.50 2.74
N ASP A 458 -15.60 -15.56 2.29
CA ASP A 458 -16.00 -16.21 1.04
C ASP A 458 -15.73 -15.29 -0.19
N GLU A 459 -14.46 -14.89 -0.34
CA GLU A 459 -13.95 -14.02 -1.40
C GLU A 459 -12.67 -14.61 -1.99
N ASN A 460 -12.53 -14.54 -3.31
CA ASN A 460 -11.33 -15.01 -4.04
C ASN A 460 -10.90 -16.46 -3.69
N GLY A 461 -11.83 -17.33 -3.26
CA GLY A 461 -11.54 -18.69 -2.81
C GLY A 461 -10.74 -18.74 -1.49
N LEU A 462 -10.73 -17.66 -0.69
CA LEU A 462 -10.00 -17.61 0.57
C LEU A 462 -10.51 -18.62 1.59
N LYS A 463 -11.82 -18.84 1.67
CA LYS A 463 -12.43 -19.81 2.58
C LYS A 463 -11.80 -21.20 2.45
N GLU A 464 -11.73 -21.72 1.24
CA GLU A 464 -11.14 -23.03 0.96
C GLU A 464 -9.65 -23.05 1.32
N ARG A 465 -8.90 -22.01 0.97
CA ARG A 465 -7.48 -21.88 1.32
C ARG A 465 -7.25 -21.79 2.84
N MET A 466 -8.09 -21.06 3.58
CA MET A 466 -8.00 -21.00 5.05
C MET A 466 -8.31 -22.34 5.70
N ILE A 467 -9.33 -23.06 5.21
CA ILE A 467 -9.64 -24.40 5.70
C ILE A 467 -8.47 -25.37 5.46
N GLU A 468 -7.87 -25.32 4.28
CA GLU A 468 -6.71 -26.16 3.93
C GLU A 468 -5.48 -25.76 4.77
N PHE A 469 -5.17 -24.48 4.89
CA PHE A 469 -4.10 -23.93 5.71
C PHE A 469 -4.16 -24.46 7.15
N VAL A 470 -5.33 -24.38 7.79
CA VAL A 470 -5.50 -24.87 9.15
C VAL A 470 -5.38 -26.40 9.23
N LYS A 471 -6.00 -27.14 8.31
CA LYS A 471 -5.89 -28.61 8.30
C LYS A 471 -4.48 -29.11 8.15
N ASN A 472 -3.62 -28.36 7.44
CA ASN A 472 -2.21 -28.70 7.20
C ASN A 472 -1.26 -28.29 8.32
N GLY A 473 -1.71 -27.58 9.35
CA GLY A 473 -0.93 -27.25 10.53
C GLY A 473 -0.85 -25.76 10.86
N GLY A 474 -1.44 -24.90 10.05
CA GLY A 474 -1.47 -23.46 10.28
C GLY A 474 -2.32 -23.05 11.48
N THR A 475 -1.98 -21.93 12.09
CA THR A 475 -2.78 -21.27 13.11
C THR A 475 -3.56 -20.12 12.47
N TRP A 476 -4.89 -20.15 12.54
CA TRP A 476 -5.74 -19.05 12.10
C TRP A 476 -6.35 -18.33 13.29
N ILE A 477 -6.02 -17.04 13.46
CA ILE A 477 -6.62 -16.13 14.46
C ILE A 477 -7.58 -15.22 13.72
N VAL A 478 -8.89 -15.37 13.96
CA VAL A 478 -9.94 -14.70 13.19
C VAL A 478 -10.87 -13.89 14.09
N GLY A 479 -11.29 -12.72 13.64
CA GLY A 479 -12.11 -11.77 14.39
C GLY A 479 -11.28 -10.65 15.04
N PRO A 480 -11.93 -9.65 15.61
CA PRO A 480 -13.39 -9.47 15.63
C PRO A 480 -13.96 -9.08 14.27
N MET A 481 -15.30 -9.11 14.15
CA MET A 481 -16.06 -8.65 12.96
C MET A 481 -15.58 -9.25 11.62
N SER A 482 -15.11 -10.50 11.67
CA SER A 482 -14.70 -11.24 10.46
C SER A 482 -15.80 -12.23 10.08
N ASP A 483 -15.96 -12.46 8.76
CA ASP A 483 -17.00 -13.34 8.16
C ASP A 483 -18.46 -12.93 8.46
N ILE A 484 -18.68 -11.64 8.75
CA ILE A 484 -20.01 -11.11 9.16
C ILE A 484 -20.85 -10.57 7.99
N LEU A 485 -20.24 -10.37 6.83
CA LEU A 485 -20.87 -9.87 5.61
C LEU A 485 -20.52 -10.78 4.43
N LYS A 486 -21.42 -10.79 3.44
CA LYS A 486 -21.12 -11.30 2.10
C LYS A 486 -20.26 -10.25 1.35
N ASP A 487 -19.69 -10.66 0.23
CA ASP A 487 -18.84 -9.80 -0.61
C ASP A 487 -19.54 -8.52 -1.11
N ASN A 488 -20.87 -8.51 -1.16
CA ASN A 488 -21.71 -7.39 -1.57
C ASN A 488 -22.24 -6.53 -0.40
N ALA A 489 -21.62 -6.61 0.78
CA ALA A 489 -22.00 -5.90 2.00
C ALA A 489 -23.40 -6.22 2.54
N THR A 490 -23.95 -7.41 2.23
CA THR A 490 -25.18 -7.92 2.86
C THR A 490 -24.85 -8.94 3.96
N LYS A 491 -25.77 -9.10 4.92
CA LYS A 491 -25.61 -10.08 6.01
C LYS A 491 -26.03 -11.48 5.55
N TYR A 492 -25.52 -12.50 6.24
CA TYR A 492 -26.06 -13.85 6.18
C TYR A 492 -27.44 -13.90 6.86
N THR A 493 -28.31 -14.80 6.39
CA THR A 493 -29.70 -14.88 6.88
C THR A 493 -29.95 -16.07 7.80
N ASN A 494 -29.04 -17.02 7.85
CA ASN A 494 -29.16 -18.28 8.60
C ASN A 494 -28.22 -18.34 9.81
N ALA A 495 -27.16 -17.55 9.85
CA ALA A 495 -26.22 -17.44 10.95
C ALA A 495 -25.57 -16.04 10.94
N PRO A 496 -24.99 -15.56 12.07
CA PRO A 496 -24.28 -14.28 12.12
C PRO A 496 -23.04 -14.24 11.25
N TYR A 497 -22.39 -15.38 11.04
CA TYR A 497 -21.19 -15.60 10.23
C TYR A 497 -21.49 -16.48 9.02
N GLY A 498 -20.62 -16.47 8.02
CA GLY A 498 -20.73 -17.31 6.84
C GLY A 498 -20.60 -18.80 7.16
N PHE A 499 -19.36 -19.23 7.46
CA PHE A 499 -19.07 -20.63 7.79
C PHE A 499 -18.34 -20.81 9.15
N LEU A 500 -17.97 -19.71 9.76
CA LEU A 500 -17.04 -19.68 10.91
C LEU A 500 -17.60 -20.43 12.12
N GLU A 501 -18.89 -20.35 12.40
CA GLU A 501 -19.51 -21.02 13.56
C GLU A 501 -19.30 -22.54 13.54
N GLU A 502 -19.63 -23.18 12.43
CA GLU A 502 -19.46 -24.63 12.25
C GLU A 502 -17.98 -25.02 12.28
N PHE A 503 -17.17 -24.28 11.52
CA PHE A 503 -15.72 -24.55 11.39
C PHE A 503 -15.02 -24.41 12.74
N ALA A 504 -15.29 -23.33 13.45
CA ALA A 504 -14.65 -23.04 14.75
C ALA A 504 -15.31 -23.75 15.95
N GLY A 505 -16.45 -24.41 15.78
CA GLY A 505 -17.16 -25.11 16.86
C GLY A 505 -17.72 -24.17 17.92
N ILE A 506 -18.37 -23.12 17.48
CA ILE A 506 -19.01 -22.09 18.32
C ILE A 506 -20.45 -21.86 17.86
N TYR A 507 -21.25 -21.29 18.75
CA TYR A 507 -22.57 -20.75 18.46
C TYR A 507 -22.64 -19.34 19.04
N THR A 508 -22.88 -18.34 18.20
CA THR A 508 -22.96 -16.94 18.62
C THR A 508 -24.32 -16.67 19.25
N LYS A 509 -24.32 -16.55 20.56
CA LYS A 509 -25.56 -16.33 21.33
C LYS A 509 -25.96 -14.85 21.35
N ILE A 510 -24.99 -13.95 21.44
CA ILE A 510 -25.20 -12.49 21.57
C ILE A 510 -24.20 -11.78 20.67
N GLN A 511 -24.67 -10.77 19.94
CA GLN A 511 -23.82 -9.80 19.21
C GLN A 511 -24.22 -8.39 19.62
N ILE A 512 -23.23 -7.58 20.02
CA ILE A 512 -23.42 -6.17 20.39
C ILE A 512 -22.42 -5.33 19.61
N PRO A 513 -22.77 -4.80 18.43
CA PRO A 513 -21.87 -3.99 17.62
C PRO A 513 -21.92 -2.52 18.07
N MET A 514 -21.44 -2.22 19.25
CA MET A 514 -21.38 -0.87 19.82
C MET A 514 -20.31 -0.77 20.89
N ASP A 515 -19.75 0.40 21.06
CA ASP A 515 -18.75 0.67 22.09
C ASP A 515 -19.39 0.90 23.48
N THR A 516 -18.79 0.31 24.52
CA THR A 516 -19.18 0.51 25.91
C THR A 516 -18.08 0.01 26.86
N ASP A 517 -17.92 0.67 27.99
CA ASP A 517 -16.98 0.32 29.08
C ASP A 517 -17.61 -0.59 30.16
N ILE A 518 -18.89 -0.93 30.04
CA ILE A 518 -19.62 -1.76 31.00
C ILE A 518 -19.23 -3.26 30.88
N ILE A 519 -18.87 -3.68 29.67
CA ILE A 519 -18.54 -5.08 29.36
C ILE A 519 -17.11 -5.35 29.78
N LYS A 520 -16.94 -6.40 30.61
CA LYS A 520 -15.66 -6.87 31.16
C LYS A 520 -15.42 -8.30 30.78
N ALA A 521 -14.16 -8.66 30.58
CA ALA A 521 -13.73 -10.02 30.27
C ALA A 521 -12.41 -10.36 30.98
N GLU A 522 -12.14 -11.65 31.13
CA GLU A 522 -10.88 -12.16 31.70
C GLU A 522 -10.40 -13.42 30.96
N TRP A 523 -9.11 -13.60 30.91
CA TRP A 523 -8.48 -14.82 30.48
C TRP A 523 -8.74 -15.95 31.51
N LYS A 524 -8.63 -17.20 31.07
CA LYS A 524 -8.82 -18.37 31.98
C LYS A 524 -7.82 -18.43 33.14
N ASP A 525 -6.70 -17.75 33.05
CA ASP A 525 -5.72 -17.60 34.14
C ASP A 525 -6.04 -16.44 35.12
N GLY A 526 -7.18 -15.76 34.92
CA GLY A 526 -7.65 -14.67 35.80
C GLY A 526 -7.06 -13.29 35.44
N ILE A 527 -6.30 -13.16 34.38
CA ILE A 527 -5.81 -11.87 33.91
C ILE A 527 -6.96 -11.12 33.22
N GLU A 528 -7.14 -9.84 33.55
CA GLU A 528 -8.13 -8.99 32.87
C GLU A 528 -7.82 -8.90 31.37
N LEU A 529 -8.86 -9.06 30.54
CA LEU A 529 -8.80 -8.88 29.10
C LEU A 529 -9.51 -7.59 28.73
N SER A 530 -8.79 -6.65 28.13
CA SER A 530 -9.38 -5.42 27.59
C SER A 530 -10.23 -5.76 26.36
N VAL A 531 -11.52 -5.40 26.39
CA VAL A 531 -12.50 -5.63 25.33
C VAL A 531 -13.24 -4.34 25.02
N GLU A 532 -13.43 -4.03 23.73
CA GLU A 532 -14.09 -2.77 23.32
C GLU A 532 -14.82 -2.89 21.97
N LYS A 533 -15.64 -1.92 21.64
CA LYS A 533 -16.22 -1.59 20.30
C LYS A 533 -17.21 -2.61 19.71
N SER A 534 -16.96 -3.90 19.86
CA SER A 534 -17.84 -4.98 19.35
C SER A 534 -17.72 -6.17 20.28
N PHE A 535 -18.83 -6.81 20.61
CA PHE A 535 -18.86 -7.89 21.61
C PHE A 535 -19.73 -9.04 21.12
N ASP A 536 -19.09 -10.13 20.73
CA ASP A 536 -19.73 -11.39 20.37
C ASP A 536 -19.51 -12.43 21.48
N GLY A 537 -20.59 -12.95 22.02
CA GLY A 537 -20.57 -13.94 23.10
C GLY A 537 -20.88 -15.34 22.56
N TYR A 538 -19.96 -16.29 22.79
CA TYR A 538 -20.01 -17.62 22.22
C TYR A 538 -20.41 -18.68 23.24
N VAL A 539 -21.28 -19.62 22.80
CA VAL A 539 -21.51 -20.94 23.42
C VAL A 539 -20.65 -21.94 22.65
N LEU A 540 -19.98 -22.82 23.36
CA LEU A 540 -19.06 -23.80 22.79
C LEU A 540 -19.83 -25.03 22.27
N THR A 541 -19.58 -25.38 21.00
CA THR A 541 -20.15 -26.57 20.31
C THR A 541 -19.06 -27.55 19.85
N GLY A 542 -17.84 -27.41 20.42
CA GLY A 542 -16.69 -28.22 20.06
C GLY A 542 -15.36 -27.46 20.19
N ALA A 543 -15.40 -26.18 20.54
CA ALA A 543 -14.25 -25.37 20.87
C ALA A 543 -13.94 -25.40 22.39
N GLU A 544 -12.78 -24.85 22.75
CA GLU A 544 -12.38 -24.54 24.14
C GLU A 544 -12.43 -23.03 24.35
N SER A 545 -12.81 -22.57 25.56
CA SER A 545 -12.72 -21.16 25.94
C SER A 545 -11.32 -20.82 26.41
N LEU A 546 -10.74 -19.72 25.86
CA LEU A 546 -9.49 -19.13 26.35
C LEU A 546 -9.75 -17.91 27.22
N ALA A 547 -10.85 -17.18 26.98
CA ALA A 547 -11.27 -16.03 27.79
C ALA A 547 -12.80 -15.92 27.80
N GLU A 548 -13.37 -15.35 28.88
CA GLU A 548 -14.80 -15.25 29.08
C GLU A 548 -15.21 -13.84 29.52
N TYR A 549 -16.43 -13.44 29.16
CA TYR A 549 -17.04 -12.23 29.72
C TYR A 549 -17.44 -12.43 31.19
N THR A 550 -17.17 -11.41 32.00
CA THR A 550 -17.46 -11.43 33.46
C THR A 550 -18.63 -10.54 33.84
N SER A 551 -19.16 -9.74 32.93
CA SER A 551 -20.21 -8.76 33.20
C SER A 551 -21.32 -8.77 32.15
N SER A 552 -22.41 -8.04 32.41
CA SER A 552 -23.52 -7.79 31.49
C SER A 552 -24.28 -9.05 31.05
N TYR A 553 -25.05 -8.99 29.98
CA TYR A 553 -25.76 -10.15 29.40
C TYR A 553 -24.80 -11.18 28.78
N LEU A 554 -23.53 -10.82 28.61
CA LEU A 554 -22.49 -11.69 28.08
C LEU A 554 -21.83 -12.56 29.15
N LYS A 555 -22.05 -12.30 30.43
CA LYS A 555 -21.40 -13.03 31.56
C LYS A 555 -21.47 -14.55 31.39
N GLY A 556 -20.30 -15.19 31.41
CA GLY A 556 -20.14 -16.64 31.27
C GLY A 556 -20.13 -17.14 29.83
N LEU A 557 -20.26 -16.25 28.81
CA LEU A 557 -20.04 -16.59 27.40
C LEU A 557 -18.56 -16.41 27.07
N ALA A 558 -18.04 -17.26 26.20
CA ALA A 558 -16.67 -17.13 25.73
C ALA A 558 -16.52 -15.91 24.81
N VAL A 559 -15.41 -15.18 24.95
CA VAL A 559 -15.01 -14.08 24.08
C VAL A 559 -13.86 -14.50 23.16
N ILE A 560 -12.96 -15.37 23.66
CA ILE A 560 -11.90 -15.96 22.85
C ILE A 560 -12.00 -17.48 22.96
N THR A 561 -12.04 -18.14 21.80
CA THR A 561 -12.19 -19.60 21.72
C THR A 561 -11.08 -20.20 20.85
N GLN A 562 -10.78 -21.49 21.07
CA GLN A 562 -9.83 -22.26 20.28
C GLN A 562 -10.41 -23.62 19.91
N LYS A 563 -10.15 -24.08 18.68
CA LYS A 563 -10.47 -25.44 18.23
C LYS A 563 -9.34 -26.02 17.40
N LYS A 564 -8.96 -27.26 17.67
CA LYS A 564 -8.04 -28.01 16.81
C LYS A 564 -8.79 -28.50 15.57
N VAL A 565 -8.21 -28.28 14.39
CA VAL A 565 -8.77 -28.72 13.11
C VAL A 565 -7.63 -29.33 12.27
N GLY A 566 -7.70 -30.66 12.04
CA GLY A 566 -6.60 -31.36 11.39
C GLY A 566 -5.31 -31.30 12.22
N LYS A 567 -4.23 -30.78 11.62
CA LYS A 567 -2.94 -30.59 12.30
C LYS A 567 -2.77 -29.21 12.96
N GLY A 568 -3.63 -28.26 12.59
CA GLY A 568 -3.57 -26.87 13.06
C GLY A 568 -4.70 -26.51 14.01
N LYS A 569 -4.96 -25.22 14.15
CA LYS A 569 -5.99 -24.68 15.03
C LYS A 569 -6.61 -23.38 14.49
N VAL A 570 -7.87 -23.15 14.86
CA VAL A 570 -8.55 -21.86 14.68
C VAL A 570 -8.81 -21.24 16.03
N ILE A 571 -8.52 -19.95 16.16
CA ILE A 571 -8.82 -19.11 17.33
C ILE A 571 -9.79 -18.02 16.87
N VAL A 572 -10.92 -17.88 17.58
CA VAL A 572 -11.90 -16.83 17.27
C VAL A 572 -11.91 -15.78 18.36
N ILE A 573 -11.85 -14.53 17.98
CA ILE A 573 -11.90 -13.36 18.86
C ILE A 573 -13.23 -12.64 18.66
N GLY A 574 -14.01 -12.48 19.72
CA GLY A 574 -15.35 -11.89 19.68
C GLY A 574 -15.40 -10.40 20.05
N SER A 575 -14.27 -9.75 20.30
CA SER A 575 -14.20 -8.32 20.63
C SER A 575 -12.92 -7.70 20.14
N VAL A 576 -12.88 -6.38 20.01
CA VAL A 576 -11.61 -5.68 19.81
C VAL A 576 -10.79 -5.80 21.10
N ILE A 577 -9.59 -6.34 20.99
CA ILE A 577 -8.63 -6.55 22.08
C ILE A 577 -7.33 -5.79 21.80
N ASN A 578 -6.43 -5.71 22.77
CA ASN A 578 -5.12 -5.08 22.59
C ASN A 578 -4.23 -5.90 21.65
N GLY A 579 -3.26 -5.23 21.00
CA GLY A 579 -2.29 -5.89 20.15
C GLY A 579 -1.40 -6.89 20.90
N GLU A 580 -1.04 -6.61 22.15
CA GLU A 580 -0.27 -7.51 23.01
C GLU A 580 -1.02 -8.82 23.29
N ASP A 581 -2.34 -8.76 23.45
CA ASP A 581 -3.18 -9.95 23.61
C ASP A 581 -3.22 -10.76 22.30
N VAL A 582 -3.19 -10.11 21.13
CA VAL A 582 -3.06 -10.79 19.82
C VAL A 582 -1.68 -11.47 19.71
N VAL A 583 -0.60 -10.78 20.09
CA VAL A 583 0.76 -11.35 20.13
C VAL A 583 0.82 -12.57 21.07
N ARG A 584 0.14 -12.50 22.22
CA ARG A 584 -0.01 -13.64 23.14
C ARG A 584 -0.68 -14.84 22.47
N LEU A 585 -1.71 -14.63 21.64
CA LEU A 585 -2.39 -15.71 20.89
C LEU A 585 -1.53 -16.30 19.78
N VAL A 586 -0.69 -15.50 19.13
CA VAL A 586 0.30 -15.94 18.13
C VAL A 586 1.33 -16.87 18.79
N GLY A 587 1.83 -16.51 19.98
CA GLY A 587 2.73 -17.33 20.77
C GLY A 587 4.17 -17.41 20.24
N GLU A 588 4.52 -16.62 19.22
CA GLU A 588 5.88 -16.53 18.70
C GLU A 588 6.74 -15.59 19.56
N LYS A 589 8.04 -15.79 19.53
CA LYS A 589 8.99 -14.91 20.22
C LYS A 589 9.37 -13.72 19.35
N PRO A 590 9.55 -12.52 19.94
CA PRO A 590 10.08 -11.38 19.21
C PRO A 590 11.53 -11.65 18.75
N ILE A 591 11.95 -10.96 17.71
CA ILE A 591 13.33 -10.98 17.18
C ILE A 591 14.32 -10.69 18.30
N LEU A 592 14.09 -9.60 19.02
CA LEU A 592 14.78 -9.21 20.25
C LEU A 592 13.76 -8.49 21.17
N LYS A 593 14.08 -8.37 22.45
CA LYS A 593 13.36 -7.46 23.34
C LYS A 593 13.86 -6.04 23.07
N ALA A 594 12.94 -5.11 22.82
CA ALA A 594 13.25 -3.71 22.53
C ALA A 594 12.17 -2.79 23.10
N SER A 595 12.45 -1.48 23.13
CA SER A 595 11.47 -0.46 23.45
C SER A 595 10.48 -0.26 22.28
N GLU A 596 9.28 0.22 22.58
CA GLU A 596 8.17 0.37 21.61
C GLU A 596 8.50 1.26 20.39
N ASN A 597 9.42 2.20 20.54
CA ASN A 597 9.86 3.10 19.45
C ASN A 597 10.94 2.51 18.53
N VAL A 598 11.35 1.27 18.78
CA VAL A 598 12.33 0.57 17.94
C VAL A 598 11.62 -0.42 17.03
N GLU A 599 11.86 -0.30 15.74
CA GLU A 599 11.45 -1.26 14.72
C GLU A 599 12.56 -2.29 14.54
N LEU A 600 12.23 -3.59 14.55
CA LEU A 600 13.19 -4.67 14.32
C LEU A 600 12.83 -5.41 13.02
N VAL A 601 13.84 -5.61 12.18
CA VAL A 601 13.70 -6.39 10.95
C VAL A 601 14.77 -7.46 10.90
N GLN A 602 14.37 -8.73 10.84
CA GLN A 602 15.30 -9.83 10.65
C GLN A 602 15.42 -10.19 9.16
N ARG A 603 16.67 -10.25 8.69
CA ARG A 603 17.01 -10.69 7.34
C ARG A 603 18.07 -11.79 7.46
N GLU A 604 17.64 -13.06 7.46
CA GLU A 604 18.47 -14.24 7.75
C GLU A 604 19.22 -14.08 9.09
N ASP A 605 20.57 -14.06 9.06
CA ASP A 605 21.42 -13.96 10.26
C ASP A 605 21.60 -12.52 10.77
N TYR A 606 20.96 -11.54 10.14
CA TYR A 606 21.09 -10.14 10.47
C TYR A 606 19.83 -9.58 11.09
N ILE A 607 20.01 -8.66 12.05
CA ILE A 607 18.93 -7.89 12.64
C ILE A 607 19.21 -6.42 12.37
N ILE A 608 18.25 -5.73 11.77
CA ILE A 608 18.29 -4.28 11.58
C ILE A 608 17.38 -3.68 12.65
N ALA A 609 17.96 -2.87 13.55
CA ALA A 609 17.24 -2.15 14.59
C ALA A 609 17.20 -0.66 14.23
N LEU A 610 15.99 -0.09 14.16
CA LEU A 610 15.76 1.29 13.76
C LEU A 610 14.94 2.00 14.85
N GLU A 611 15.46 3.12 15.37
CA GLU A 611 14.65 4.02 16.18
C GLU A 611 13.85 4.93 15.25
N ILE A 612 12.51 4.91 15.34
CA ILE A 612 11.62 5.52 14.34
C ILE A 612 10.69 6.62 14.88
N GLU A 613 10.82 7.02 16.13
CA GLU A 613 9.95 8.02 16.77
C GLU A 613 10.68 9.27 17.29
N ASN A 614 11.95 9.48 16.88
CA ASN A 614 12.79 10.62 17.28
C ASN A 614 12.98 10.74 18.80
N LYS A 615 13.22 9.63 19.46
CA LYS A 615 13.52 9.57 20.88
C LYS A 615 14.53 8.47 21.20
N GLN A 616 15.06 8.44 22.40
CA GLN A 616 15.95 7.38 22.80
C GLN A 616 15.20 6.04 22.87
N GLY A 617 15.78 5.01 22.24
CA GLY A 617 15.29 3.63 22.27
C GLY A 617 16.29 2.69 22.95
N ASN A 618 15.92 1.42 23.15
CA ASN A 618 16.83 0.40 23.64
C ASN A 618 16.50 -0.99 23.04
N ILE A 619 17.52 -1.86 23.04
CA ILE A 619 17.45 -3.28 22.68
C ILE A 619 18.20 -4.12 23.71
N ASP A 620 17.72 -5.33 23.99
CA ASP A 620 18.38 -6.31 24.84
C ASP A 620 19.00 -7.44 24.01
N LEU A 621 20.33 -7.47 23.90
CA LEU A 621 21.09 -8.46 23.13
C LEU A 621 21.36 -9.71 23.97
N GLN A 622 20.92 -10.88 23.48
CA GLN A 622 21.23 -12.17 24.07
C GLN A 622 22.49 -12.77 23.40
N GLY A 623 23.66 -12.37 23.89
CA GLY A 623 24.97 -12.73 23.35
C GLY A 623 25.69 -11.53 22.72
N THR A 624 26.76 -11.79 22.03
CA THR A 624 27.58 -10.76 21.37
C THR A 624 27.16 -10.61 19.90
N TYR A 625 27.00 -9.38 19.47
CA TYR A 625 26.65 -9.00 18.09
C TYR A 625 27.63 -7.93 17.59
N ARG A 626 28.06 -8.09 16.35
CA ARG A 626 28.83 -7.08 15.63
C ARG A 626 27.90 -6.17 14.84
N ASP A 627 27.98 -4.87 15.05
CA ASP A 627 27.32 -3.88 14.19
C ASP A 627 28.15 -3.63 12.94
N ILE A 628 27.55 -3.89 11.77
CA ILE A 628 28.23 -3.79 10.46
C ILE A 628 28.56 -2.33 10.11
N LEU A 629 27.77 -1.35 10.60
CA LEU A 629 27.96 0.07 10.28
C LEU A 629 29.16 0.65 11.00
N THR A 630 29.37 0.28 12.26
CA THR A 630 30.43 0.81 13.13
C THR A 630 31.61 -0.16 13.32
N GLU A 631 31.45 -1.41 12.92
CA GLU A 631 32.39 -2.53 13.14
C GLU A 631 32.66 -2.86 14.62
N ARG A 632 31.83 -2.38 15.53
CA ARG A 632 31.95 -2.61 16.99
C ARG A 632 31.10 -3.79 17.41
N SER A 633 31.57 -4.53 18.43
CA SER A 633 30.78 -5.59 19.08
C SER A 633 30.03 -5.05 20.29
N TYR A 634 28.79 -5.51 20.47
CA TYR A 634 27.87 -5.11 21.52
C TYR A 634 27.24 -6.35 22.17
N SER A 635 26.91 -6.23 23.47
CA SER A 635 26.20 -7.25 24.23
C SER A 635 25.38 -6.64 25.37
N GLY A 636 24.35 -7.34 25.83
CA GLY A 636 23.49 -6.88 26.92
C GLY A 636 22.56 -5.75 26.51
N HIS A 637 22.30 -4.82 27.41
CA HIS A 637 21.38 -3.70 27.19
C HIS A 637 22.07 -2.58 26.40
N ILE A 638 21.53 -2.20 25.25
CA ILE A 638 22.05 -1.20 24.33
C ILE A 638 21.05 -0.08 24.14
N THR A 639 21.51 1.15 24.22
CA THR A 639 20.75 2.35 23.90
C THR A 639 20.92 2.72 22.44
N LEU A 640 19.79 3.03 21.77
CA LEU A 640 19.74 3.62 20.45
C LEU A 640 19.43 5.11 20.58
N GLU A 641 20.20 5.93 19.89
CA GLU A 641 19.91 7.37 19.77
C GLU A 641 18.70 7.61 18.86
N ALA A 642 18.10 8.79 18.98
CA ALA A 642 16.99 9.21 18.12
C ALA A 642 17.35 9.10 16.64
N PHE A 643 16.44 8.49 15.85
CA PHE A 643 16.61 8.25 14.42
C PHE A 643 17.95 7.59 14.05
N SER A 644 18.37 6.60 14.86
CA SER A 644 19.55 5.79 14.59
C SER A 644 19.22 4.41 14.08
N VAL A 645 20.18 3.79 13.43
CA VAL A 645 20.12 2.43 12.93
C VAL A 645 21.32 1.62 13.37
N MET A 646 21.11 0.35 13.70
CA MET A 646 22.16 -0.66 13.89
C MET A 646 21.90 -1.85 12.99
N VAL A 647 22.94 -2.38 12.38
CA VAL A 647 22.89 -3.58 11.54
C VAL A 647 23.70 -4.69 12.21
N LEU A 648 23.03 -5.53 12.96
CA LEU A 648 23.61 -6.48 13.89
C LEU A 648 23.75 -7.86 13.27
N LYS A 649 24.93 -8.46 13.42
CA LYS A 649 25.19 -9.88 13.12
C LYS A 649 25.68 -10.58 14.37
N LYS A 650 25.08 -11.72 14.73
CA LYS A 650 25.51 -12.51 15.89
C LYS A 650 26.93 -13.08 15.67
N GLU A 651 27.81 -12.93 16.65
CA GLU A 651 29.16 -13.50 16.67
C GLU A 651 29.19 -14.93 17.18
#